data_cd57ee47c4ce9f596c0b3b4aebff04f2
#
_entry.id   cd57ee47c4ce9f596c0b3b4aebff04f2
#
_cell.length_a   1.000
_cell.length_b   1.000
_cell.length_c   1.000
_cell.angle_alpha   90.00
_cell.angle_beta   90.00
_cell.angle_gamma   90.00
#
_symmetry.space_group_name_H-M   'P 1'
#
loop_
_entity.id
_entity.type
_entity.pdbx_description
1 polymer ?
#
loop_
_entity_poly.entity_id
_entity_poly.type
_entity_poly.pdbx_seq_one_letter_code
_entity_poly.pdbx_strand_id
1 'polypeptide(L)'
;MCLSRWLVGLLVILATSFTANAKIYTTPILADANELLQTSPDKSLEMTTRYLDQRRLSDPKELSRVHVNDETDHTVRTPLNTINALQIQARAFSLLNLPEEAINTVKKAEKLAAENDLSFTTLETRLIHARIYWDNLKNSATALNMLDQVDKEIEQSKALQLTKQVKVLQYQSLLQRAIIESHLDDENKAEKLFIKAKRYLMSLDDSGEVINYQLTIGHHYLEHRHFDLALDRLLGGYWLAVEQEDSAKVARANFELANLFEQRKVFDKALEHATQAGEFFEHFNQTLPLAKTLALIASIYEQQGRFNLALVHYFNALDQENQLKHDIRSARLRLNIARVYLQLYNYPKAEQYLQHTRQLATLSNNEAIQAEAQILQGQLELAEGRTEKAVSTLQSGLIAASRLGDLDLQLMGETVLSAAFEQQNDYYNALLSQRRYEQLFSSKQEDQVKSNVEVFKQQQRMLERSLQLEEMERQQFESEKALYKQKNVTIFLLSFILVILIVLLRRHRVAKQLQTRLMRLRTEFYTHPRSGLRNLRMLTARLPNSLQQSSANFEQWHLGEIINEPLSDRLRFALFEVPFLKHIYLEHGYQKGLEIERQFGEYLKEQVCEPARLYHFSDAMFLYIEPNSRLDTAPDQLAGSIQQLIDNFLDNRQIDNRVRIGMAEYPFLPRAYTAINDHELLDILLMAANAARLISKKEPGSQWVHLSAIDAAPAASFASDNIRKACLQGIDNGLVKVQSSSAYDIIWNNDHDSDKNII
;
A
#
# COMPACT_ATOMS: atom_id res chain seq x y z
N MET A 1 19.62 -44.52 21.29
CA MET A 1 19.14 -44.39 19.90
C MET A 1 17.65 -44.64 19.68
N CYS A 2 16.89 -45.26 20.60
CA CYS A 2 15.43 -45.41 20.45
C CYS A 2 14.58 -44.22 20.87
N LEU A 3 15.00 -43.39 21.84
CA LEU A 3 14.25 -42.22 22.28
C LEU A 3 14.24 -41.08 21.24
N SER A 4 15.27 -40.98 20.37
CA SER A 4 15.31 -39.93 19.34
C SER A 4 14.35 -40.18 18.18
N ARG A 5 14.06 -41.45 17.87
CA ARG A 5 13.10 -41.84 16.82
C ARG A 5 11.63 -41.62 17.23
N TRP A 6 11.33 -41.77 18.52
CA TRP A 6 9.98 -41.48 19.04
C TRP A 6 9.69 -39.97 19.13
N LEU A 7 10.70 -39.17 19.47
CA LEU A 7 10.57 -37.70 19.47
C LEU A 7 10.43 -37.11 18.06
N VAL A 8 11.11 -37.67 17.07
CA VAL A 8 10.97 -37.28 15.66
C VAL A 8 9.60 -37.71 15.11
N GLY A 9 9.11 -38.90 15.48
CA GLY A 9 7.77 -39.37 15.12
C GLY A 9 6.65 -38.51 15.74
N LEU A 10 6.80 -38.06 16.99
CA LEU A 10 5.87 -37.14 17.65
C LEU A 10 5.93 -35.72 17.07
N LEU A 11 7.13 -35.25 16.66
CA LEU A 11 7.31 -33.95 16.00
C LEU A 11 6.74 -33.96 14.57
N VAL A 12 6.81 -35.07 13.85
CA VAL A 12 6.20 -35.21 12.53
C VAL A 12 4.67 -35.28 12.63
N ILE A 13 4.12 -35.93 13.68
CA ILE A 13 2.67 -35.97 13.92
C ILE A 13 2.15 -34.58 14.39
N LEU A 14 2.94 -33.80 15.14
CA LEU A 14 2.61 -32.42 15.50
C LEU A 14 2.78 -31.43 14.35
N ALA A 15 3.66 -31.72 13.38
CA ALA A 15 3.84 -30.88 12.19
C ALA A 15 2.74 -31.07 11.12
N THR A 16 2.00 -32.19 11.18
CA THR A 16 0.90 -32.46 10.23
C THR A 16 -0.48 -31.96 10.69
N SER A 17 -0.58 -31.31 11.86
CA SER A 17 -1.85 -30.79 12.40
C SER A 17 -2.08 -29.30 12.17
N PHE A 18 -1.22 -28.61 11.41
CA PHE A 18 -1.46 -27.25 10.96
C PHE A 18 -1.89 -27.22 9.48
N THR A 19 -2.97 -27.87 9.15
CA THR A 19 -3.67 -27.53 7.91
C THR A 19 -4.83 -26.62 8.26
N ALA A 20 -4.62 -25.32 8.00
CA ALA A 20 -5.69 -24.35 7.89
C ALA A 20 -6.81 -24.95 7.04
N ASN A 21 -8.08 -24.70 7.39
CA ASN A 21 -9.26 -25.12 6.62
C ASN A 21 -9.39 -24.32 5.32
N ALA A 22 -8.30 -24.05 4.63
CA ALA A 22 -8.31 -23.48 3.29
C ALA A 22 -8.97 -24.48 2.33
N LYS A 23 -9.79 -24.00 1.42
CA LYS A 23 -10.36 -24.80 0.33
C LYS A 23 -9.22 -25.51 -0.40
N ILE A 24 -9.20 -26.85 -0.33
CA ILE A 24 -8.16 -27.63 -0.97
C ILE A 24 -8.49 -27.78 -2.45
N TYR A 25 -7.67 -27.19 -3.31
CA TYR A 25 -7.73 -27.39 -4.74
C TYR A 25 -6.96 -28.64 -5.13
N THR A 26 -7.60 -29.56 -5.83
CA THR A 26 -6.96 -30.82 -6.28
C THR A 26 -5.99 -30.60 -7.43
N THR A 27 -6.03 -29.44 -8.05
CA THR A 27 -5.20 -29.07 -9.21
C THR A 27 -4.26 -27.94 -8.78
N PRO A 28 -2.91 -28.11 -8.85
CA PRO A 28 -1.95 -27.10 -8.43
C PRO A 28 -2.18 -25.72 -9.10
N ILE A 29 -2.41 -25.70 -10.40
CA ILE A 29 -2.65 -24.47 -11.16
C ILE A 29 -3.83 -23.64 -10.61
N LEU A 30 -4.87 -24.29 -10.05
CA LEU A 30 -6.01 -23.59 -9.44
C LEU A 30 -5.68 -23.12 -8.02
N ALA A 31 -4.83 -23.84 -7.30
CA ALA A 31 -4.30 -23.38 -6.03
C ALA A 31 -3.47 -22.12 -6.22
N ASP A 32 -2.51 -22.15 -7.15
CA ASP A 32 -1.65 -21.01 -7.48
C ASP A 32 -2.49 -19.81 -8.00
N ALA A 33 -3.48 -20.06 -8.86
CA ALA A 33 -4.37 -19.02 -9.35
C ALA A 33 -5.20 -18.38 -8.22
N ASN A 34 -5.65 -19.17 -7.23
CA ASN A 34 -6.37 -18.64 -6.08
C ASN A 34 -5.45 -17.86 -5.12
N GLU A 35 -4.20 -18.26 -4.94
CA GLU A 35 -3.21 -17.55 -4.15
C GLU A 35 -2.88 -16.20 -4.76
N LEU A 36 -2.69 -16.15 -6.09
CA LEU A 36 -2.42 -14.92 -6.84
C LEU A 36 -3.63 -13.98 -6.92
N LEU A 37 -4.84 -14.42 -6.56
CA LEU A 37 -6.06 -13.65 -6.74
C LEU A 37 -6.03 -12.28 -6.05
N GLN A 38 -5.41 -12.19 -4.87
CA GLN A 38 -5.34 -10.95 -4.09
C GLN A 38 -4.15 -10.07 -4.48
N THR A 39 -3.11 -10.63 -5.06
CA THR A 39 -1.90 -9.89 -5.44
C THR A 39 -1.89 -9.52 -6.92
N SER A 40 -2.24 -10.45 -7.80
CA SER A 40 -2.18 -10.30 -9.25
C SER A 40 -3.41 -10.93 -9.91
N PRO A 41 -4.61 -10.28 -9.81
CA PRO A 41 -5.85 -10.84 -10.36
C PRO A 41 -5.81 -11.03 -11.88
N ASP A 42 -5.03 -10.25 -12.61
CA ASP A 42 -4.74 -10.40 -14.04
C ASP A 42 -4.04 -11.73 -14.35
N LYS A 43 -3.00 -12.08 -13.59
CA LYS A 43 -2.32 -13.39 -13.75
C LYS A 43 -3.21 -14.55 -13.32
N SER A 44 -3.96 -14.40 -12.25
CA SER A 44 -4.97 -15.38 -11.82
C SER A 44 -6.01 -15.62 -12.92
N LEU A 45 -6.47 -14.55 -13.59
CA LEU A 45 -7.37 -14.61 -14.74
C LEU A 45 -6.74 -15.34 -15.92
N GLU A 46 -5.49 -15.03 -16.26
CA GLU A 46 -4.75 -15.70 -17.34
C GLU A 46 -4.62 -17.20 -17.07
N MET A 47 -4.21 -17.59 -15.86
CA MET A 47 -4.05 -18.99 -15.45
C MET A 47 -5.36 -19.76 -15.54
N THR A 48 -6.45 -19.18 -15.02
CA THR A 48 -7.78 -19.82 -15.09
C THR A 48 -8.34 -19.88 -16.50
N THR A 49 -8.10 -18.86 -17.32
CA THR A 49 -8.50 -18.86 -18.74
C THR A 49 -7.74 -19.94 -19.50
N ARG A 50 -6.41 -20.02 -19.33
CA ARG A 50 -5.57 -21.07 -19.92
C ARG A 50 -6.03 -22.46 -19.50
N TYR A 51 -6.36 -22.66 -18.22
CA TYR A 51 -6.89 -23.94 -17.72
C TYR A 51 -8.23 -24.30 -18.39
N LEU A 52 -9.13 -23.33 -18.57
CA LEU A 52 -10.43 -23.55 -19.20
C LEU A 52 -10.33 -23.75 -20.72
N ASP A 53 -9.42 -23.06 -21.40
CA ASP A 53 -9.21 -23.17 -22.87
C ASP A 53 -8.54 -24.48 -23.26
N GLN A 54 -7.60 -24.98 -22.49
CA GLN A 54 -7.01 -26.31 -22.69
C GLN A 54 -8.08 -27.41 -22.71
N ARG A 55 -9.22 -27.20 -22.05
CA ARG A 55 -10.36 -28.10 -22.08
C ARG A 55 -11.18 -28.04 -23.38
N ARG A 56 -11.27 -26.86 -24.06
CA ARG A 56 -11.98 -26.70 -25.31
C ARG A 56 -11.31 -27.39 -26.49
N LEU A 57 -10.01 -27.56 -26.44
CA LEU A 57 -9.20 -28.23 -27.44
C LEU A 57 -9.28 -29.78 -27.39
N SER A 58 -9.86 -30.33 -26.32
CA SER A 58 -10.01 -31.77 -26.13
C SER A 58 -11.40 -32.24 -26.51
N ASP A 59 -11.69 -32.30 -27.80
CA ASP A 59 -12.90 -32.94 -28.31
C ASP A 59 -12.84 -34.46 -28.00
N PRO A 60 -13.91 -35.10 -27.48
CA PRO A 60 -13.93 -36.53 -27.15
C PRO A 60 -13.54 -37.46 -28.27
N LYS A 61 -13.62 -37.01 -29.55
CA LYS A 61 -13.20 -37.76 -30.71
C LYS A 61 -11.70 -37.74 -31.00
N GLU A 62 -10.93 -36.79 -30.42
CA GLU A 62 -9.48 -36.75 -30.58
C GLU A 62 -8.73 -37.48 -29.46
N LEU A 63 -9.37 -37.72 -28.30
CA LEU A 63 -8.82 -38.49 -27.18
C LEU A 63 -8.46 -39.95 -27.51
N SER A 64 -8.95 -40.49 -28.63
CA SER A 64 -8.58 -41.84 -29.08
C SER A 64 -7.31 -41.90 -29.90
N ARG A 65 -6.64 -40.80 -30.20
CA ARG A 65 -5.47 -40.71 -31.08
C ARG A 65 -4.19 -40.14 -30.44
N VAL A 66 -4.23 -39.65 -29.21
CA VAL A 66 -3.03 -39.11 -28.55
C VAL A 66 -2.43 -40.17 -27.66
N HIS A 67 -1.27 -40.70 -28.05
CA HIS A 67 -0.40 -41.45 -27.16
C HIS A 67 0.03 -40.56 -26.02
N VAL A 68 -0.45 -40.87 -24.83
CA VAL A 68 -0.08 -40.21 -23.57
C VAL A 68 1.34 -40.64 -23.23
N ASN A 69 2.30 -39.81 -23.58
CA ASN A 69 3.67 -39.85 -23.06
C ASN A 69 4.08 -38.45 -22.60
N ASP A 70 3.28 -37.84 -21.73
CA ASP A 70 3.70 -36.66 -21.02
C ASP A 70 3.37 -36.86 -19.53
N GLU A 71 4.39 -37.25 -18.76
CA GLU A 71 4.29 -37.54 -17.32
C GLU A 71 4.02 -36.30 -16.45
N THR A 72 3.78 -35.13 -17.04
CA THR A 72 3.66 -33.87 -16.33
C THR A 72 2.25 -33.31 -16.21
N ASP A 73 1.23 -33.86 -16.88
CA ASP A 73 -0.13 -33.31 -16.86
C ASP A 73 -1.16 -34.23 -16.17
N HIS A 74 -1.03 -34.39 -14.85
CA HIS A 74 -2.02 -35.07 -13.98
C HIS A 74 -3.19 -34.12 -13.60
N THR A 75 -3.68 -33.29 -14.51
CA THR A 75 -4.85 -32.43 -14.26
C THR A 75 -6.14 -33.27 -14.32
N VAL A 76 -6.62 -33.67 -13.15
CA VAL A 76 -7.94 -34.34 -13.06
C VAL A 76 -9.03 -33.32 -13.40
N ARG A 77 -9.58 -33.44 -14.60
CA ARG A 77 -10.62 -32.56 -15.14
C ARG A 77 -12.02 -33.00 -14.69
N THR A 78 -12.36 -32.71 -13.46
CA THR A 78 -13.70 -32.95 -12.91
C THR A 78 -14.60 -31.73 -13.11
N PRO A 79 -15.95 -31.90 -13.11
CA PRO A 79 -16.87 -30.76 -13.06
C PRO A 79 -16.54 -29.79 -11.93
N LEU A 80 -16.18 -30.31 -10.76
CA LEU A 80 -15.78 -29.51 -9.59
C LEU A 80 -14.59 -28.61 -9.88
N ASN A 81 -13.54 -29.11 -10.53
CA ASN A 81 -12.36 -28.30 -10.88
C ASN A 81 -12.70 -27.22 -11.91
N THR A 82 -13.62 -27.50 -12.84
CA THR A 82 -14.11 -26.49 -13.78
C THR A 82 -14.89 -25.40 -13.06
N ILE A 83 -15.75 -25.77 -12.11
CA ILE A 83 -16.51 -24.80 -11.29
C ILE A 83 -15.53 -23.97 -10.46
N ASN A 84 -14.54 -24.60 -9.83
CA ASN A 84 -13.52 -23.88 -9.08
C ASN A 84 -12.74 -22.87 -9.96
N ALA A 85 -12.36 -23.27 -11.17
CA ALA A 85 -11.72 -22.37 -12.13
C ALA A 85 -12.64 -21.17 -12.48
N LEU A 86 -13.92 -21.42 -12.76
CA LEU A 86 -14.90 -20.38 -13.04
C LEU A 86 -15.16 -19.47 -11.82
N GLN A 87 -15.16 -20.01 -10.60
CA GLN A 87 -15.27 -19.21 -9.37
C GLN A 87 -14.08 -18.28 -9.18
N ILE A 88 -12.85 -18.79 -9.37
CA ILE A 88 -11.63 -17.97 -9.30
C ILE A 88 -11.66 -16.91 -10.42
N GLN A 89 -12.01 -17.30 -11.64
CA GLN A 89 -12.11 -16.40 -12.78
C GLN A 89 -13.15 -15.29 -12.56
N ALA A 90 -14.34 -15.62 -12.02
CA ALA A 90 -15.37 -14.62 -11.70
C ALA A 90 -14.89 -13.63 -10.63
N ARG A 91 -14.16 -14.12 -9.61
CA ARG A 91 -13.56 -13.26 -8.58
C ARG A 91 -12.45 -12.37 -9.16
N ALA A 92 -11.64 -12.92 -10.09
CA ALA A 92 -10.62 -12.13 -10.78
C ALA A 92 -11.24 -11.01 -11.61
N PHE A 93 -12.29 -11.30 -12.41
CA PHE A 93 -13.04 -10.28 -13.14
C PHE A 93 -13.64 -9.21 -12.21
N SER A 94 -14.19 -9.63 -11.06
CA SER A 94 -14.72 -8.70 -10.05
C SER A 94 -13.64 -7.76 -9.51
N LEU A 95 -12.45 -8.27 -9.20
CA LEU A 95 -11.31 -7.48 -8.70
C LEU A 95 -10.73 -6.55 -9.79
N LEU A 96 -10.77 -6.98 -11.04
CA LEU A 96 -10.40 -6.17 -12.21
C LEU A 96 -11.50 -5.18 -12.64
N ASN A 97 -12.60 -5.13 -11.89
CA ASN A 97 -13.73 -4.25 -12.14
C ASN A 97 -14.41 -4.47 -13.52
N LEU A 98 -14.58 -5.73 -13.88
CA LEU A 98 -15.31 -6.19 -15.08
C LEU A 98 -16.60 -6.91 -14.65
N PRO A 99 -17.65 -6.16 -14.24
CA PRO A 99 -18.84 -6.73 -13.59
C PRO A 99 -19.65 -7.65 -14.51
N GLU A 100 -19.76 -7.32 -15.79
CA GLU A 100 -20.53 -8.13 -16.74
C GLU A 100 -19.89 -9.50 -16.95
N GLU A 101 -18.58 -9.54 -17.14
CA GLU A 101 -17.80 -10.76 -17.28
C GLU A 101 -17.84 -11.60 -16.00
N ALA A 102 -17.71 -10.94 -14.83
CA ALA A 102 -17.79 -11.59 -13.53
C ALA A 102 -19.16 -12.28 -13.34
N ILE A 103 -20.27 -11.55 -13.59
CA ILE A 103 -21.64 -12.08 -13.48
C ILE A 103 -21.89 -13.21 -14.48
N ASN A 104 -21.46 -13.05 -15.72
CA ASN A 104 -21.63 -14.08 -16.74
C ASN A 104 -20.86 -15.35 -16.38
N THR A 105 -19.66 -15.21 -15.83
CA THR A 105 -18.79 -16.33 -15.44
C THR A 105 -19.34 -17.05 -14.20
N VAL A 106 -19.78 -16.30 -13.18
CA VAL A 106 -20.34 -16.93 -11.96
C VAL A 106 -21.68 -17.63 -12.24
N LYS A 107 -22.52 -17.10 -13.16
CA LYS A 107 -23.76 -17.78 -13.61
C LYS A 107 -23.45 -19.10 -14.31
N LYS A 108 -22.37 -19.16 -15.11
CA LYS A 108 -21.93 -20.43 -15.73
C LYS A 108 -21.49 -21.43 -14.66
N ALA A 109 -20.75 -20.97 -13.63
CA ALA A 109 -20.33 -21.81 -12.53
C ALA A 109 -21.52 -22.34 -11.71
N GLU A 110 -22.51 -21.48 -11.41
CA GLU A 110 -23.73 -21.85 -10.67
C GLU A 110 -24.56 -22.87 -11.42
N LYS A 111 -24.77 -22.66 -12.72
CA LYS A 111 -25.48 -23.59 -13.57
C LYS A 111 -24.79 -24.95 -13.63
N LEU A 112 -23.48 -24.97 -13.83
CA LEU A 112 -22.71 -26.21 -13.87
C LEU A 112 -22.71 -26.96 -12.54
N ALA A 113 -22.68 -26.25 -11.42
CA ALA A 113 -22.77 -26.83 -10.09
C ALA A 113 -24.13 -27.48 -9.83
N ALA A 114 -25.23 -26.83 -10.26
CA ALA A 114 -26.59 -27.35 -10.15
C ALA A 114 -26.80 -28.57 -11.06
N GLU A 115 -26.31 -28.54 -12.31
CA GLU A 115 -26.42 -29.67 -13.25
C GLU A 115 -25.66 -30.93 -12.79
N ASN A 116 -24.69 -30.80 -11.90
CA ASN A 116 -23.92 -31.92 -11.36
C ASN A 116 -24.28 -32.27 -9.90
N ASP A 117 -25.40 -31.79 -9.40
CA ASP A 117 -25.92 -32.04 -8.05
C ASP A 117 -24.92 -31.69 -6.90
N LEU A 118 -24.05 -30.70 -7.12
CA LEU A 118 -23.03 -30.27 -6.18
C LEU A 118 -23.60 -29.18 -5.23
N SER A 119 -24.52 -29.58 -4.32
CA SER A 119 -25.27 -28.64 -3.47
C SER A 119 -24.41 -27.65 -2.70
N PHE A 120 -23.32 -28.11 -2.06
CA PHE A 120 -22.41 -27.21 -1.33
C PHE A 120 -21.77 -26.18 -2.29
N THR A 121 -21.23 -26.63 -3.42
CA THR A 121 -20.57 -25.78 -4.39
C THR A 121 -21.54 -24.79 -5.06
N THR A 122 -22.81 -25.18 -5.22
CA THR A 122 -23.87 -24.28 -5.69
C THR A 122 -24.09 -23.13 -4.73
N LEU A 123 -24.20 -23.41 -3.42
CA LEU A 123 -24.34 -22.39 -2.38
C LEU A 123 -23.13 -21.48 -2.30
N GLU A 124 -21.93 -22.05 -2.34
CA GLU A 124 -20.67 -21.28 -2.39
C GLU A 124 -20.61 -20.34 -3.61
N THR A 125 -21.00 -20.85 -4.79
CA THR A 125 -21.03 -20.03 -6.01
C THR A 125 -22.06 -18.90 -5.91
N ARG A 126 -23.20 -19.16 -5.30
CA ARG A 126 -24.25 -18.14 -5.07
C ARG A 126 -23.79 -17.07 -4.08
N LEU A 127 -23.00 -17.41 -3.07
CA LEU A 127 -22.36 -16.42 -2.19
C LEU A 127 -21.37 -15.53 -2.96
N ILE A 128 -20.56 -16.12 -3.83
CA ILE A 128 -19.65 -15.35 -4.71
C ILE A 128 -20.48 -14.43 -5.63
N HIS A 129 -21.57 -14.92 -6.17
CA HIS A 129 -22.49 -14.16 -7.03
C HIS A 129 -23.11 -12.96 -6.29
N ALA A 130 -23.63 -13.19 -5.08
CA ALA A 130 -24.14 -12.12 -4.21
C ALA A 130 -23.08 -11.06 -3.91
N ARG A 131 -21.84 -11.51 -3.64
CA ARG A 131 -20.71 -10.62 -3.40
C ARG A 131 -20.38 -9.76 -4.62
N ILE A 132 -20.37 -10.32 -5.83
CA ILE A 132 -20.13 -9.56 -7.07
C ILE A 132 -21.21 -8.49 -7.26
N TYR A 133 -22.49 -8.81 -7.03
CA TYR A 133 -23.56 -7.80 -7.11
C TYR A 133 -23.38 -6.65 -6.13
N TRP A 134 -22.89 -6.95 -4.94
CA TRP A 134 -22.62 -5.92 -3.95
C TRP A 134 -21.36 -5.12 -4.27
N ASP A 135 -20.23 -5.80 -4.45
CA ASP A 135 -18.92 -5.14 -4.58
C ASP A 135 -18.84 -4.25 -5.82
N ASN A 136 -19.34 -4.73 -6.97
CA ASN A 136 -19.21 -4.04 -8.25
C ASN A 136 -20.43 -3.16 -8.62
N LEU A 137 -21.65 -3.59 -8.30
CA LEU A 137 -22.88 -2.89 -8.71
C LEU A 137 -23.59 -2.15 -7.58
N LYS A 138 -23.16 -2.35 -6.32
CA LYS A 138 -23.80 -1.80 -5.12
C LYS A 138 -25.31 -2.12 -5.03
N ASN A 139 -25.73 -3.23 -5.65
CA ASN A 139 -27.13 -3.67 -5.63
C ASN A 139 -27.44 -4.51 -4.38
N SER A 140 -27.77 -3.82 -3.29
CA SER A 140 -28.09 -4.45 -1.99
C SER A 140 -29.30 -5.38 -2.06
N ALA A 141 -30.35 -4.99 -2.78
CA ALA A 141 -31.58 -5.77 -2.85
C ALA A 141 -31.35 -7.15 -3.50
N THR A 142 -30.64 -7.20 -4.63
CA THR A 142 -30.32 -8.45 -5.30
C THR A 142 -29.36 -9.30 -4.47
N ALA A 143 -28.34 -8.70 -3.89
CA ALA A 143 -27.36 -9.38 -3.04
C ALA A 143 -28.03 -10.00 -1.80
N LEU A 144 -28.86 -9.25 -1.06
CA LEU A 144 -29.58 -9.74 0.11
C LEU A 144 -30.55 -10.88 -0.24
N ASN A 145 -31.27 -10.77 -1.37
CA ASN A 145 -32.18 -11.85 -1.82
C ASN A 145 -31.42 -13.15 -2.08
N MET A 146 -30.24 -13.07 -2.73
CA MET A 146 -29.40 -14.26 -2.95
C MET A 146 -28.89 -14.87 -1.64
N LEU A 147 -28.49 -14.04 -0.67
CA LEU A 147 -28.09 -14.50 0.67
C LEU A 147 -29.27 -15.16 1.40
N ASP A 148 -30.50 -14.63 1.26
CA ASP A 148 -31.72 -15.26 1.83
C ASP A 148 -32.00 -16.63 1.22
N GLN A 149 -31.76 -16.81 -0.05
CA GLN A 149 -31.88 -18.10 -0.71
C GLN A 149 -30.85 -19.10 -0.17
N VAL A 150 -29.59 -18.68 -0.02
CA VAL A 150 -28.53 -19.53 0.55
C VAL A 150 -28.90 -19.98 1.97
N ASP A 151 -29.32 -19.05 2.84
CA ASP A 151 -29.67 -19.38 4.22
C ASP A 151 -30.88 -20.34 4.30
N LYS A 152 -31.94 -20.14 3.47
CA LYS A 152 -33.10 -21.02 3.39
C LYS A 152 -32.71 -22.43 2.93
N GLU A 153 -31.87 -22.57 1.95
CA GLU A 153 -31.41 -23.87 1.45
C GLU A 153 -30.55 -24.60 2.51
N ILE A 154 -29.73 -23.89 3.27
CA ILE A 154 -28.98 -24.45 4.40
C ILE A 154 -29.93 -24.93 5.49
N GLU A 155 -30.96 -24.16 5.84
CA GLU A 155 -31.93 -24.52 6.87
C GLU A 155 -32.80 -25.74 6.48
N GLN A 156 -33.13 -25.87 5.21
CA GLN A 156 -33.95 -26.99 4.70
C GLN A 156 -33.17 -28.30 4.62
N SER A 157 -31.85 -28.26 4.48
CA SER A 157 -31.01 -29.45 4.31
C SER A 157 -30.35 -29.91 5.62
N LYS A 158 -30.98 -30.87 6.32
CA LYS A 158 -30.41 -31.48 7.55
C LYS A 158 -29.03 -32.11 7.32
N ALA A 159 -28.77 -32.65 6.12
CA ALA A 159 -27.50 -33.28 5.79
C ALA A 159 -26.36 -32.26 5.68
N LEU A 160 -26.64 -31.07 5.15
CA LEU A 160 -25.68 -29.96 5.06
C LEU A 160 -25.34 -29.38 6.43
N GLN A 161 -26.32 -29.22 7.32
CA GLN A 161 -26.13 -28.60 8.63
C GLN A 161 -25.09 -29.29 9.52
N LEU A 162 -24.83 -30.58 9.29
CA LEU A 162 -23.87 -31.37 10.06
C LEU A 162 -22.43 -31.23 9.60
N THR A 163 -22.19 -30.57 8.48
CA THR A 163 -20.86 -30.46 7.89
C THR A 163 -20.11 -29.22 8.40
N LYS A 164 -18.81 -29.36 8.69
CA LYS A 164 -17.94 -28.23 9.08
C LYS A 164 -17.90 -27.15 7.99
N GLN A 165 -18.00 -27.56 6.72
CA GLN A 165 -17.99 -26.69 5.55
C GLN A 165 -19.17 -25.71 5.52
N VAL A 166 -20.35 -26.10 6.02
CA VAL A 166 -21.52 -25.21 6.06
C VAL A 166 -21.33 -24.06 7.04
N LYS A 167 -20.55 -24.25 8.11
CA LYS A 167 -20.20 -23.14 9.01
C LYS A 167 -19.41 -22.04 8.31
N VAL A 168 -18.58 -22.39 7.32
CA VAL A 168 -17.87 -21.41 6.47
C VAL A 168 -18.87 -20.59 5.67
N LEU A 169 -19.85 -21.25 5.02
CA LEU A 169 -20.88 -20.56 4.25
C LEU A 169 -21.74 -19.66 5.13
N GLN A 170 -22.12 -20.13 6.31
CA GLN A 170 -22.90 -19.35 7.28
C GLN A 170 -22.12 -18.12 7.77
N TYR A 171 -20.82 -18.29 8.06
CA TYR A 171 -19.94 -17.19 8.39
C TYR A 171 -19.88 -16.16 7.26
N GLN A 172 -19.62 -16.61 6.04
CA GLN A 172 -19.50 -15.74 4.87
C GLN A 172 -20.81 -15.02 4.55
N SER A 173 -21.97 -15.72 4.63
CA SER A 173 -23.29 -15.11 4.44
C SER A 173 -23.55 -14.01 5.48
N LEU A 174 -23.30 -14.29 6.76
CA LEU A 174 -23.50 -13.33 7.84
C LEU A 174 -22.56 -12.12 7.72
N LEU A 175 -21.29 -12.36 7.38
CA LEU A 175 -20.30 -11.29 7.19
C LEU A 175 -20.70 -10.38 6.03
N GLN A 176 -21.12 -10.96 4.91
CA GLN A 176 -21.55 -10.19 3.75
C GLN A 176 -22.84 -9.40 4.00
N ARG A 177 -23.80 -9.97 4.73
CA ARG A 177 -24.97 -9.22 5.20
C ARG A 177 -24.57 -8.06 6.11
N ALA A 178 -23.66 -8.30 7.05
CA ALA A 178 -23.18 -7.26 7.95
C ALA A 178 -22.56 -6.07 7.17
N ILE A 179 -21.77 -6.35 6.13
CA ILE A 179 -21.19 -5.33 5.25
C ILE A 179 -22.29 -4.53 4.51
N ILE A 180 -23.30 -5.22 3.98
CA ILE A 180 -24.39 -4.56 3.23
C ILE A 180 -25.23 -3.68 4.19
N GLU A 181 -25.62 -4.20 5.35
CA GLU A 181 -26.42 -3.47 6.34
C GLU A 181 -25.65 -2.28 6.94
N SER A 182 -24.34 -2.44 7.15
CA SER A 182 -23.45 -1.32 7.56
C SER A 182 -23.53 -0.16 6.57
N HIS A 183 -23.46 -0.46 5.28
CA HIS A 183 -23.51 0.56 4.24
C HIS A 183 -24.90 1.15 4.01
N LEU A 184 -25.97 0.43 4.41
CA LEU A 184 -27.35 0.94 4.41
C LEU A 184 -27.69 1.78 5.66
N ASP A 185 -26.68 2.10 6.48
CA ASP A 185 -26.77 2.91 7.70
C ASP A 185 -27.59 2.27 8.84
N ASP A 186 -27.79 0.95 8.80
CA ASP A 186 -28.37 0.18 9.91
C ASP A 186 -27.27 -0.41 10.81
N GLU A 187 -26.60 0.46 11.56
CA GLU A 187 -25.48 0.14 12.43
C GLU A 187 -25.83 -0.98 13.42
N ASN A 188 -26.98 -0.87 14.09
CA ASN A 188 -27.43 -1.84 15.10
C ASN A 188 -27.64 -3.26 14.52
N LYS A 189 -28.15 -3.32 13.30
CA LYS A 189 -28.36 -4.60 12.61
C LYS A 189 -27.05 -5.18 12.14
N ALA A 190 -26.16 -4.35 11.57
CA ALA A 190 -24.83 -4.74 11.16
C ALA A 190 -24.02 -5.30 12.32
N GLU A 191 -24.00 -4.63 13.49
CA GLU A 191 -23.28 -5.09 14.67
C GLU A 191 -23.76 -6.45 15.17
N LYS A 192 -25.08 -6.67 15.25
CA LYS A 192 -25.65 -7.97 15.59
C LYS A 192 -25.22 -9.08 14.63
N LEU A 193 -25.12 -8.77 13.35
CA LEU A 193 -24.67 -9.72 12.33
C LEU A 193 -23.17 -10.01 12.45
N PHE A 194 -22.33 -8.99 12.72
CA PHE A 194 -20.92 -9.19 13.02
C PHE A 194 -20.70 -10.10 14.24
N ILE A 195 -21.45 -9.88 15.33
CA ILE A 195 -21.38 -10.73 16.52
C ILE A 195 -21.78 -12.17 16.19
N LYS A 196 -22.82 -12.38 15.38
CA LYS A 196 -23.22 -13.72 14.94
C LYS A 196 -22.13 -14.36 14.06
N ALA A 197 -21.59 -13.64 13.10
CA ALA A 197 -20.51 -14.11 12.24
C ALA A 197 -19.28 -14.54 13.05
N LYS A 198 -18.89 -13.77 14.08
CA LYS A 198 -17.77 -14.08 14.97
C LYS A 198 -17.91 -15.45 15.65
N ARG A 199 -19.14 -15.84 16.04
CA ARG A 199 -19.37 -17.15 16.67
C ARG A 199 -19.04 -18.31 15.75
N TYR A 200 -19.36 -18.19 14.47
CA TYR A 200 -18.97 -19.19 13.46
C TYR A 200 -17.47 -19.15 13.20
N LEU A 201 -16.88 -17.96 13.03
CA LEU A 201 -15.46 -17.77 12.81
C LEU A 201 -14.60 -18.47 13.86
N MET A 202 -14.95 -18.36 15.13
CA MET A 202 -14.23 -19.04 16.24
C MET A 202 -14.19 -20.57 16.11
N SER A 203 -15.08 -21.16 15.30
CA SER A 203 -15.11 -22.61 15.05
C SER A 203 -14.37 -23.03 13.77
N LEU A 204 -13.85 -22.07 12.96
CA LEU A 204 -13.25 -22.35 11.67
C LEU A 204 -11.74 -22.61 11.75
N ASP A 205 -11.08 -22.10 12.77
CA ASP A 205 -9.62 -22.23 12.96
C ASP A 205 -8.81 -21.74 11.74
N ASP A 206 -9.30 -20.66 11.10
CA ASP A 206 -8.74 -20.04 9.90
C ASP A 206 -8.27 -18.62 10.23
N SER A 207 -6.95 -18.46 10.34
CA SER A 207 -6.33 -17.19 10.68
C SER A 207 -6.52 -16.13 9.58
N GLY A 208 -6.57 -16.56 8.31
CA GLY A 208 -6.82 -15.67 7.18
C GLY A 208 -8.20 -15.02 7.24
N GLU A 209 -9.23 -15.79 7.65
CA GLU A 209 -10.58 -15.26 7.85
C GLU A 209 -10.69 -14.42 9.14
N VAL A 210 -9.88 -14.70 10.16
CA VAL A 210 -9.79 -13.82 11.35
C VAL A 210 -9.29 -12.44 10.96
N ILE A 211 -8.24 -12.34 10.14
CA ILE A 211 -7.73 -11.06 9.64
C ILE A 211 -8.82 -10.35 8.84
N ASN A 212 -9.45 -11.05 7.90
CA ASN A 212 -10.55 -10.50 7.10
C ASN A 212 -11.67 -9.92 7.96
N TYR A 213 -12.07 -10.65 9.00
CA TYR A 213 -13.09 -10.21 9.95
C TYR A 213 -12.66 -8.94 10.69
N GLN A 214 -11.43 -8.91 11.21
CA GLN A 214 -10.91 -7.75 11.94
C GLN A 214 -10.87 -6.51 11.07
N LEU A 215 -10.35 -6.62 9.85
CA LEU A 215 -10.29 -5.49 8.91
C LEU A 215 -11.69 -5.04 8.47
N THR A 216 -12.62 -5.96 8.31
CA THR A 216 -13.99 -5.65 7.87
C THR A 216 -14.80 -4.97 8.98
N ILE A 217 -14.72 -5.46 10.22
CA ILE A 217 -15.39 -4.81 11.35
C ILE A 217 -14.70 -3.49 11.73
N GLY A 218 -13.38 -3.40 11.54
CA GLY A 218 -12.64 -2.16 11.70
C GLY A 218 -13.09 -1.09 10.71
N HIS A 219 -13.30 -1.45 9.46
CA HIS A 219 -13.87 -0.59 8.43
C HIS A 219 -15.30 -0.13 8.78
N HIS A 220 -16.16 -1.05 9.25
CA HIS A 220 -17.49 -0.71 9.74
C HIS A 220 -17.45 0.37 10.84
N TYR A 221 -16.62 0.16 11.87
CA TYR A 221 -16.47 1.16 12.93
C TYR A 221 -15.89 2.48 12.42
N LEU A 222 -15.03 2.45 11.41
CA LEU A 222 -14.48 3.64 10.78
C LEU A 222 -15.57 4.44 10.03
N GLU A 223 -16.42 3.78 9.24
CA GLU A 223 -17.54 4.41 8.54
C GLU A 223 -18.50 5.09 9.50
N HIS A 224 -18.79 4.45 10.63
CA HIS A 224 -19.68 4.99 11.68
C HIS A 224 -18.96 5.87 12.72
N ARG A 225 -17.70 6.29 12.44
CA ARG A 225 -16.89 7.21 13.27
C ARG A 225 -16.58 6.72 14.68
N HIS A 226 -16.64 5.43 14.94
CA HIS A 226 -16.18 4.80 16.19
C HIS A 226 -14.67 4.55 16.14
N PHE A 227 -13.89 5.64 16.10
CA PHE A 227 -12.46 5.61 15.79
C PHE A 227 -11.61 4.73 16.72
N ASP A 228 -11.94 4.68 18.00
CA ASP A 228 -11.17 3.88 18.96
C ASP A 228 -11.40 2.37 18.75
N LEU A 229 -12.65 1.97 18.47
CA LEU A 229 -12.97 0.59 18.09
C LEU A 229 -12.38 0.22 16.72
N ALA A 230 -12.44 1.15 15.77
CA ALA A 230 -11.82 0.97 14.46
C ALA A 230 -10.32 0.75 14.59
N LEU A 231 -9.63 1.59 15.38
CA LEU A 231 -8.18 1.47 15.59
C LEU A 231 -7.79 0.13 16.20
N ASP A 232 -8.51 -0.32 17.25
CA ASP A 232 -8.28 -1.61 17.90
C ASP A 232 -8.39 -2.77 16.90
N ARG A 233 -9.47 -2.78 16.10
CA ARG A 233 -9.72 -3.84 15.13
C ARG A 233 -8.74 -3.82 13.96
N LEU A 234 -8.45 -2.63 13.42
CA LEU A 234 -7.54 -2.48 12.29
C LEU A 234 -6.09 -2.81 12.67
N LEU A 235 -5.62 -2.36 13.85
CA LEU A 235 -4.31 -2.74 14.35
C LEU A 235 -4.22 -4.24 14.65
N GLY A 236 -5.26 -4.81 15.26
CA GLY A 236 -5.31 -6.26 15.48
C GLY A 236 -5.23 -7.05 14.17
N GLY A 237 -5.96 -6.62 13.13
CA GLY A 237 -5.89 -7.20 11.79
C GLY A 237 -4.53 -7.00 11.13
N TYR A 238 -3.94 -5.81 11.26
CA TYR A 238 -2.60 -5.49 10.74
C TYR A 238 -1.52 -6.41 11.30
N TRP A 239 -1.44 -6.53 12.64
CA TRP A 239 -0.42 -7.35 13.29
C TRP A 239 -0.55 -8.82 12.96
N LEU A 240 -1.79 -9.34 12.91
CA LEU A 240 -2.04 -10.71 12.47
C LEU A 240 -1.64 -10.94 11.00
N ALA A 241 -1.86 -9.96 10.13
CA ALA A 241 -1.45 -10.05 8.73
C ALA A 241 0.07 -10.03 8.57
N VAL A 242 0.78 -9.23 9.38
CA VAL A 242 2.25 -9.20 9.42
C VAL A 242 2.80 -10.53 9.95
N GLU A 243 2.22 -11.08 11.01
CA GLU A 243 2.64 -12.38 11.58
C GLU A 243 2.48 -13.54 10.58
N GLN A 244 1.46 -13.45 9.73
CA GLN A 244 1.16 -14.45 8.69
C GLN A 244 1.88 -14.19 7.37
N GLU A 245 2.68 -13.15 7.27
CA GLU A 245 3.36 -12.72 6.04
C GLU A 245 2.40 -12.46 4.85
N ASP A 246 1.12 -12.15 5.13
CA ASP A 246 0.10 -11.86 4.12
C ASP A 246 0.20 -10.39 3.68
N SER A 247 1.05 -10.13 2.70
CA SER A 247 1.34 -8.78 2.22
C SER A 247 0.11 -8.06 1.64
N ALA A 248 -0.84 -8.79 1.04
CA ALA A 248 -2.06 -8.21 0.49
C ALA A 248 -2.99 -7.69 1.60
N LYS A 249 -3.13 -8.45 2.70
CA LYS A 249 -3.91 -8.01 3.86
C LYS A 249 -3.20 -6.91 4.65
N VAL A 250 -1.86 -6.93 4.70
CA VAL A 250 -1.06 -5.81 5.27
C VAL A 250 -1.34 -4.53 4.49
N ALA A 251 -1.32 -4.57 3.15
CA ALA A 251 -1.61 -3.39 2.32
C ALA A 251 -3.05 -2.88 2.52
N ARG A 252 -4.03 -3.80 2.61
CA ARG A 252 -5.41 -3.43 2.94
C ARG A 252 -5.52 -2.79 4.32
N ALA A 253 -4.87 -3.36 5.34
CA ALA A 253 -4.86 -2.81 6.68
C ALA A 253 -4.23 -1.41 6.72
N ASN A 254 -3.12 -1.22 6.01
CA ASN A 254 -2.48 0.08 5.86
C ASN A 254 -3.42 1.11 5.21
N PHE A 255 -4.14 0.74 4.16
CA PHE A 255 -5.12 1.63 3.53
C PHE A 255 -6.23 2.06 4.51
N GLU A 256 -6.78 1.12 5.29
CA GLU A 256 -7.82 1.43 6.27
C GLU A 256 -7.29 2.27 7.45
N LEU A 257 -6.07 1.98 7.93
CA LEU A 257 -5.39 2.79 8.96
C LEU A 257 -5.10 4.21 8.45
N ALA A 258 -4.70 4.35 7.18
CA ALA A 258 -4.49 5.65 6.57
C ALA A 258 -5.78 6.48 6.55
N ASN A 259 -6.91 5.87 6.18
CA ASN A 259 -8.23 6.52 6.24
C ASN A 259 -8.60 6.94 7.67
N LEU A 260 -8.36 6.08 8.65
CA LEU A 260 -8.63 6.38 10.05
C LEU A 260 -7.80 7.58 10.54
N PHE A 261 -6.51 7.58 10.26
CA PHE A 261 -5.62 8.66 10.68
C PHE A 261 -5.91 9.97 9.93
N GLU A 262 -6.33 9.90 8.66
CA GLU A 262 -6.77 11.07 7.89
C GLU A 262 -8.00 11.71 8.52
N GLN A 263 -9.04 10.92 8.85
CA GLN A 263 -10.26 11.42 9.49
C GLN A 263 -9.98 12.00 10.89
N ARG A 264 -8.98 11.47 11.59
CA ARG A 264 -8.51 12.02 12.87
C ARG A 264 -7.50 13.15 12.72
N LYS A 265 -7.18 13.57 11.49
CA LYS A 265 -6.20 14.62 11.16
C LYS A 265 -4.77 14.35 11.68
N VAL A 266 -4.40 13.08 11.84
CA VAL A 266 -3.03 12.65 12.18
C VAL A 266 -2.28 12.39 10.88
N PHE A 267 -1.99 13.45 10.14
CA PHE A 267 -1.57 13.40 8.75
C PHE A 267 -0.26 12.65 8.50
N ASP A 268 0.71 12.75 9.41
CA ASP A 268 2.00 12.05 9.25
C ASP A 268 1.80 10.52 9.25
N LYS A 269 0.98 10.01 10.19
CA LYS A 269 0.65 8.59 10.22
C LYS A 269 -0.23 8.17 9.05
N ALA A 270 -1.17 9.01 8.64
CA ALA A 270 -1.99 8.78 7.47
C ALA A 270 -1.13 8.62 6.20
N LEU A 271 -0.15 9.51 5.99
CA LEU A 271 0.77 9.43 4.85
C LEU A 271 1.68 8.21 4.91
N GLU A 272 2.21 7.87 6.10
CA GLU A 272 3.06 6.68 6.29
C GLU A 272 2.32 5.41 5.83
N HIS A 273 1.13 5.18 6.37
CA HIS A 273 0.32 4.02 6.01
C HIS A 273 -0.18 4.05 4.56
N ALA A 274 -0.62 5.23 4.06
CA ALA A 274 -1.06 5.36 2.68
C ALA A 274 0.07 5.08 1.69
N THR A 275 1.30 5.53 1.97
CA THR A 275 2.46 5.28 1.11
C THR A 275 2.78 3.80 1.07
N GLN A 276 2.82 3.11 2.22
CA GLN A 276 3.04 1.66 2.28
C GLN A 276 1.98 0.86 1.50
N ALA A 277 0.72 1.26 1.61
CA ALA A 277 -0.35 0.66 0.82
C ALA A 277 -0.17 0.93 -0.69
N GLY A 278 0.18 2.17 -1.06
CA GLY A 278 0.40 2.59 -2.43
C GLY A 278 1.55 1.84 -3.11
N GLU A 279 2.68 1.68 -2.43
CA GLU A 279 3.84 0.91 -2.91
C GLU A 279 3.47 -0.54 -3.24
N PHE A 280 2.67 -1.18 -2.40
CA PHE A 280 2.18 -2.52 -2.67
C PHE A 280 1.28 -2.56 -3.90
N PHE A 281 0.27 -1.68 -3.96
CA PHE A 281 -0.69 -1.68 -5.07
C PHE A 281 -0.04 -1.31 -6.41
N GLU A 282 0.96 -0.43 -6.39
CA GLU A 282 1.76 -0.09 -7.57
C GLU A 282 2.62 -1.27 -8.02
N HIS A 283 3.33 -1.92 -7.08
CA HIS A 283 4.17 -3.08 -7.38
C HIS A 283 3.39 -4.23 -8.03
N PHE A 284 2.16 -4.46 -7.59
CA PHE A 284 1.29 -5.51 -8.11
C PHE A 284 0.31 -5.03 -9.21
N ASN A 285 0.49 -3.80 -9.73
CA ASN A 285 -0.36 -3.19 -10.76
C ASN A 285 -1.87 -3.22 -10.43
N GLN A 286 -2.22 -3.05 -9.16
CA GLN A 286 -3.61 -3.03 -8.70
C GLN A 286 -4.21 -1.64 -8.90
N THR A 287 -4.64 -1.34 -10.12
CA THR A 287 -5.10 -0.02 -10.58
C THR A 287 -6.14 0.61 -9.66
N LEU A 288 -7.18 -0.13 -9.27
CA LEU A 288 -8.27 0.42 -8.46
C LEU A 288 -7.87 0.74 -7.01
N PRO A 289 -7.21 -0.16 -6.25
CA PRO A 289 -6.70 0.17 -4.93
C PRO A 289 -5.66 1.30 -4.97
N LEU A 290 -4.80 1.31 -5.99
CA LEU A 290 -3.80 2.37 -6.19
C LEU A 290 -4.48 3.74 -6.40
N ALA A 291 -5.49 3.82 -7.29
CA ALA A 291 -6.24 5.05 -7.51
C ALA A 291 -6.87 5.61 -6.22
N LYS A 292 -7.47 4.74 -5.41
CA LYS A 292 -8.04 5.11 -4.11
C LYS A 292 -6.97 5.62 -3.14
N THR A 293 -5.83 4.95 -3.09
CA THR A 293 -4.72 5.32 -2.20
C THR A 293 -4.10 6.66 -2.61
N LEU A 294 -3.90 6.88 -3.91
CA LEU A 294 -3.43 8.16 -4.43
C LEU A 294 -4.43 9.30 -4.15
N ALA A 295 -5.73 9.03 -4.28
CA ALA A 295 -6.76 10.00 -3.92
C ALA A 295 -6.75 10.35 -2.42
N LEU A 296 -6.50 9.36 -1.55
CA LEU A 296 -6.36 9.56 -0.11
C LEU A 296 -5.11 10.40 0.21
N ILE A 297 -3.97 10.09 -0.39
CA ILE A 297 -2.74 10.89 -0.24
C ILE A 297 -2.99 12.34 -0.69
N ALA A 298 -3.70 12.52 -1.81
CA ALA A 298 -4.07 13.84 -2.31
C ALA A 298 -4.97 14.60 -1.32
N SER A 299 -5.97 13.94 -0.74
CA SER A 299 -6.84 14.52 0.30
C SER A 299 -6.05 14.96 1.53
N ILE A 300 -5.10 14.15 1.97
CA ILE A 300 -4.24 14.50 3.10
C ILE A 300 -3.41 15.75 2.80
N TYR A 301 -2.79 15.84 1.61
CA TYR A 301 -2.04 17.04 1.21
C TYR A 301 -2.95 18.26 1.04
N GLU A 302 -4.16 18.08 0.53
CA GLU A 302 -5.16 19.16 0.44
C GLU A 302 -5.51 19.71 1.84
N GLN A 303 -5.76 18.83 2.82
CA GLN A 303 -6.05 19.22 4.19
C GLN A 303 -4.87 19.88 4.91
N GLN A 304 -3.64 19.55 4.51
CA GLN A 304 -2.41 20.22 4.96
C GLN A 304 -2.16 21.59 4.29
N GLY A 305 -3.00 21.99 3.30
CA GLY A 305 -2.77 23.18 2.49
C GLY A 305 -1.65 23.03 1.45
N ARG A 306 -1.14 21.84 1.23
CA ARG A 306 -0.11 21.53 0.22
C ARG A 306 -0.74 21.27 -1.15
N PHE A 307 -1.42 22.27 -1.67
CA PHE A 307 -2.30 22.16 -2.84
C PHE A 307 -1.61 21.62 -4.11
N ASN A 308 -0.34 21.99 -4.35
CA ASN A 308 0.38 21.49 -5.52
C ASN A 308 0.67 20.00 -5.44
N LEU A 309 1.02 19.49 -4.25
CA LEU A 309 1.19 18.04 -4.03
C LEU A 309 -0.14 17.30 -4.14
N ALA A 310 -1.22 17.89 -3.59
CA ALA A 310 -2.55 17.32 -3.75
C ALA A 310 -2.93 17.16 -5.23
N LEU A 311 -2.66 18.19 -6.07
CA LEU A 311 -2.93 18.10 -7.52
C LEU A 311 -2.13 16.97 -8.18
N VAL A 312 -0.86 16.80 -7.87
CA VAL A 312 -0.04 15.73 -8.44
C VAL A 312 -0.68 14.37 -8.18
N HIS A 313 -1.03 14.11 -6.92
CA HIS A 313 -1.62 12.81 -6.55
C HIS A 313 -3.06 12.65 -7.07
N TYR A 314 -3.85 13.72 -7.13
CA TYR A 314 -5.18 13.67 -7.75
C TYR A 314 -5.09 13.39 -9.25
N PHE A 315 -4.12 13.96 -9.98
CA PHE A 315 -3.91 13.65 -11.39
C PHE A 315 -3.47 12.21 -11.59
N ASN A 316 -2.53 11.72 -10.79
CA ASN A 316 -2.12 10.33 -10.85
C ASN A 316 -3.30 9.37 -10.55
N ALA A 317 -4.13 9.68 -9.55
CA ALA A 317 -5.35 8.93 -9.28
C ALA A 317 -6.34 8.96 -10.45
N LEU A 318 -6.51 10.14 -11.07
CA LEU A 318 -7.40 10.32 -12.21
C LEU A 318 -6.93 9.52 -13.44
N ASP A 319 -5.62 9.45 -13.67
CA ASP A 319 -5.05 8.65 -14.76
C ASP A 319 -5.31 7.15 -14.56
N GLN A 320 -5.21 6.66 -13.32
CA GLN A 320 -5.57 5.29 -12.99
C GLN A 320 -7.08 5.02 -13.20
N GLU A 321 -7.96 5.93 -12.76
CA GLU A 321 -9.42 5.78 -12.94
C GLU A 321 -9.86 5.89 -14.41
N ASN A 322 -9.17 6.67 -15.22
CA ASN A 322 -9.43 6.76 -16.66
C ASN A 322 -9.15 5.42 -17.38
N GLN A 323 -8.14 4.66 -16.94
CA GLN A 323 -7.88 3.31 -17.46
C GLN A 323 -9.04 2.35 -17.14
N LEU A 324 -9.68 2.54 -15.97
CA LEU A 324 -10.81 1.72 -15.52
C LEU A 324 -12.16 2.13 -16.13
N LYS A 325 -12.21 3.26 -16.85
CA LYS A 325 -13.43 3.87 -17.43
C LYS A 325 -14.56 4.09 -16.41
N HIS A 326 -14.19 4.49 -15.19
CA HIS A 326 -15.12 4.72 -14.09
C HIS A 326 -15.57 6.17 -14.05
N ASP A 327 -16.71 6.49 -14.66
CA ASP A 327 -17.21 7.85 -14.78
C ASP A 327 -17.49 8.53 -13.44
N ILE A 328 -18.11 7.82 -12.49
CA ILE A 328 -18.46 8.38 -11.18
C ILE A 328 -17.20 8.73 -10.37
N ARG A 329 -16.21 7.86 -10.31
CA ARG A 329 -14.97 8.12 -9.57
C ARG A 329 -14.11 9.17 -10.25
N SER A 330 -14.05 9.13 -11.57
CA SER A 330 -13.41 10.19 -12.35
C SER A 330 -14.08 11.54 -12.14
N ALA A 331 -15.41 11.59 -12.03
CA ALA A 331 -16.15 12.81 -11.70
C ALA A 331 -15.77 13.32 -10.29
N ARG A 332 -15.71 12.44 -9.30
CA ARG A 332 -15.30 12.78 -7.93
C ARG A 332 -13.87 13.35 -7.87
N LEU A 333 -12.91 12.74 -8.56
CA LEU A 333 -11.54 13.23 -8.62
C LEU A 333 -11.45 14.61 -9.30
N ARG A 334 -12.17 14.81 -10.41
CA ARG A 334 -12.24 16.11 -11.08
C ARG A 334 -12.84 17.18 -10.19
N LEU A 335 -13.85 16.82 -9.39
CA LEU A 335 -14.44 17.72 -8.41
C LEU A 335 -13.41 18.16 -7.35
N ASN A 336 -12.63 17.20 -6.82
CA ASN A 336 -11.57 17.52 -5.87
C ASN A 336 -10.47 18.39 -6.50
N ILE A 337 -10.07 18.11 -7.74
CA ILE A 337 -9.14 18.95 -8.50
C ILE A 337 -9.69 20.37 -8.67
N ALA A 338 -10.97 20.51 -9.00
CA ALA A 338 -11.62 21.81 -9.12
C ALA A 338 -11.60 22.59 -7.80
N ARG A 339 -11.89 21.90 -6.69
CA ARG A 339 -11.83 22.49 -5.33
C ARG A 339 -10.42 22.98 -5.00
N VAL A 340 -9.39 22.21 -5.31
CA VAL A 340 -7.99 22.62 -5.11
C VAL A 340 -7.62 23.82 -5.99
N TYR A 341 -8.07 23.86 -7.25
CA TYR A 341 -7.83 25.02 -8.11
C TYR A 341 -8.56 26.28 -7.61
N LEU A 342 -9.74 26.16 -6.98
CA LEU A 342 -10.40 27.28 -6.30
C LEU A 342 -9.53 27.82 -5.16
N GLN A 343 -8.93 26.94 -4.36
CA GLN A 343 -8.02 27.35 -3.26
C GLN A 343 -6.72 28.00 -3.80
N LEU A 344 -6.30 27.64 -4.98
CA LEU A 344 -5.14 28.22 -5.67
C LEU A 344 -5.51 29.47 -6.49
N TYR A 345 -6.74 29.95 -6.43
CA TYR A 345 -7.25 31.08 -7.20
C TYR A 345 -7.12 30.92 -8.72
N ASN A 346 -7.01 29.68 -9.21
CA ASN A 346 -6.95 29.39 -10.63
C ASN A 346 -8.36 29.10 -11.18
N TYR A 347 -9.16 30.15 -11.29
CA TYR A 347 -10.57 30.07 -11.67
C TYR A 347 -10.82 29.43 -13.05
N PRO A 348 -10.02 29.71 -14.11
CA PRO A 348 -10.22 29.07 -15.40
C PRO A 348 -10.08 27.55 -15.35
N LYS A 349 -9.11 27.04 -14.57
CA LYS A 349 -8.94 25.61 -14.38
C LYS A 349 -10.06 25.01 -13.53
N ALA A 350 -10.46 25.68 -12.46
CA ALA A 350 -11.59 25.25 -11.65
C ALA A 350 -12.88 25.12 -12.49
N GLU A 351 -13.20 26.12 -13.32
CA GLU A 351 -14.37 26.09 -14.23
C GLU A 351 -14.30 24.90 -15.19
N GLN A 352 -13.14 24.67 -15.82
CA GLN A 352 -12.92 23.56 -16.73
C GLN A 352 -13.25 22.20 -16.08
N TYR A 353 -12.71 21.97 -14.86
CA TYR A 353 -12.93 20.71 -14.15
C TYR A 353 -14.34 20.57 -13.61
N LEU A 354 -14.98 21.65 -13.16
CA LEU A 354 -16.38 21.64 -12.74
C LEU A 354 -17.33 21.32 -13.90
N GLN A 355 -17.06 21.87 -15.09
CA GLN A 355 -17.87 21.57 -16.28
C GLN A 355 -17.79 20.09 -16.65
N HIS A 356 -16.60 19.50 -16.68
CA HIS A 356 -16.44 18.06 -16.94
C HIS A 356 -17.08 17.22 -15.85
N THR A 357 -16.96 17.61 -14.57
CA THR A 357 -17.60 16.92 -13.46
C THR A 357 -19.13 16.90 -13.62
N ARG A 358 -19.76 18.03 -13.96
CA ARG A 358 -21.21 18.11 -14.16
C ARG A 358 -21.67 17.22 -15.30
N GLN A 359 -20.94 17.19 -16.41
CA GLN A 359 -21.27 16.29 -17.55
C GLN A 359 -21.28 14.82 -17.11
N LEU A 360 -20.22 14.36 -16.44
CA LEU A 360 -20.12 12.99 -15.97
C LEU A 360 -21.15 12.66 -14.88
N ALA A 361 -21.38 13.57 -13.94
CA ALA A 361 -22.35 13.38 -12.87
C ALA A 361 -23.81 13.33 -13.40
N THR A 362 -24.10 14.07 -14.47
CA THR A 362 -25.41 14.00 -15.15
C THR A 362 -25.57 12.68 -15.89
N LEU A 363 -24.55 12.23 -16.63
CA LEU A 363 -24.58 10.96 -17.35
C LEU A 363 -24.74 9.76 -16.40
N SER A 364 -24.09 9.82 -15.23
CA SER A 364 -24.14 8.76 -14.21
C SER A 364 -25.32 8.90 -13.23
N ASN A 365 -26.16 9.92 -13.39
CA ASN A 365 -27.30 10.26 -12.50
C ASN A 365 -26.91 10.31 -11.01
N ASN A 366 -25.74 10.88 -10.69
CA ASN A 366 -25.24 10.98 -9.31
C ASN A 366 -25.57 12.34 -8.70
N GLU A 367 -26.68 12.39 -7.94
CA GLU A 367 -27.17 13.63 -7.32
C GLU A 367 -26.18 14.24 -6.31
N ALA A 368 -25.41 13.43 -5.58
CA ALA A 368 -24.47 13.93 -4.58
C ALA A 368 -23.30 14.71 -5.22
N ILE A 369 -22.70 14.17 -6.28
CA ILE A 369 -21.64 14.87 -7.02
C ILE A 369 -22.21 16.13 -7.71
N GLN A 370 -23.44 16.07 -8.22
CA GLN A 370 -24.09 17.23 -8.82
C GLN A 370 -24.31 18.36 -7.80
N ALA A 371 -24.79 18.03 -6.61
CA ALA A 371 -25.01 19.00 -5.55
C ALA A 371 -23.71 19.68 -5.11
N GLU A 372 -22.65 18.89 -4.88
CA GLU A 372 -21.34 19.42 -4.50
C GLU A 372 -20.73 20.28 -5.62
N ALA A 373 -20.85 19.86 -6.87
CA ALA A 373 -20.39 20.63 -8.03
C ALA A 373 -21.14 21.95 -8.17
N GLN A 374 -22.44 22.00 -7.84
CA GLN A 374 -23.21 23.25 -7.82
C GLN A 374 -22.73 24.22 -6.72
N ILE A 375 -22.43 23.70 -5.52
CA ILE A 375 -21.91 24.51 -4.43
C ILE A 375 -20.54 25.10 -4.78
N LEU A 376 -19.62 24.29 -5.32
CA LEU A 376 -18.31 24.75 -5.78
C LEU A 376 -18.42 25.72 -6.98
N GLN A 377 -19.40 25.52 -7.87
CA GLN A 377 -19.69 26.46 -8.95
C GLN A 377 -20.14 27.80 -8.42
N GLY A 378 -21.04 27.80 -7.41
CA GLY A 378 -21.47 29.03 -6.75
C GLY A 378 -20.31 29.74 -6.05
N GLN A 379 -19.39 28.99 -5.44
CA GLN A 379 -18.18 29.56 -4.84
C GLN A 379 -17.26 30.20 -5.92
N LEU A 380 -17.11 29.55 -7.07
CA LEU A 380 -16.36 30.09 -8.19
C LEU A 380 -17.02 31.40 -8.72
N GLU A 381 -18.33 31.37 -8.94
CA GLU A 381 -19.09 32.53 -9.43
C GLU A 381 -18.99 33.71 -8.47
N LEU A 382 -19.00 33.46 -7.17
CA LEU A 382 -18.79 34.47 -6.14
C LEU A 382 -17.38 35.06 -6.22
N ALA A 383 -16.36 34.19 -6.35
CA ALA A 383 -14.97 34.65 -6.46
C ALA A 383 -14.70 35.47 -7.72
N GLU A 384 -15.45 35.24 -8.80
CA GLU A 384 -15.39 36.02 -10.04
C GLU A 384 -16.28 37.28 -10.00
N GLY A 385 -16.95 37.55 -8.90
CA GLY A 385 -17.82 38.72 -8.73
C GLY A 385 -19.21 38.58 -9.38
N ARG A 386 -19.59 37.39 -9.84
CA ARG A 386 -20.93 37.12 -10.43
C ARG A 386 -21.92 36.72 -9.33
N THR A 387 -22.15 37.62 -8.39
CA THR A 387 -22.86 37.38 -7.13
C THR A 387 -24.30 36.92 -7.28
N GLU A 388 -25.09 37.50 -8.22
CA GLU A 388 -26.49 37.10 -8.46
C GLU A 388 -26.57 35.65 -8.93
N LYS A 389 -25.68 35.28 -9.84
CA LYS A 389 -25.62 33.92 -10.35
C LYS A 389 -25.14 32.93 -9.28
N ALA A 390 -24.17 33.36 -8.47
CA ALA A 390 -23.68 32.57 -7.35
C ALA A 390 -24.81 32.22 -6.37
N VAL A 391 -25.63 33.19 -5.97
CA VAL A 391 -26.78 32.95 -5.08
C VAL A 391 -27.76 31.93 -5.65
N SER A 392 -28.13 32.04 -6.92
CA SER A 392 -29.07 31.09 -7.55
C SER A 392 -28.50 29.69 -7.67
N THR A 393 -27.22 29.59 -7.99
CA THR A 393 -26.50 28.30 -8.10
C THR A 393 -26.35 27.62 -6.74
N LEU A 394 -25.98 28.39 -5.70
CA LEU A 394 -25.84 27.90 -4.32
C LEU A 394 -27.18 27.44 -3.74
N GLN A 395 -28.28 28.19 -3.96
CA GLN A 395 -29.60 27.77 -3.52
C GLN A 395 -30.00 26.43 -4.14
N SER A 396 -29.76 26.26 -5.45
CA SER A 396 -30.04 24.99 -6.13
C SER A 396 -29.21 23.83 -5.54
N GLY A 397 -27.92 24.04 -5.28
CA GLY A 397 -27.03 23.06 -4.63
C GLY A 397 -27.47 22.72 -3.22
N LEU A 398 -27.89 23.73 -2.42
CA LEU A 398 -28.39 23.56 -1.05
C LEU A 398 -29.70 22.76 -0.99
N ILE A 399 -30.63 23.01 -1.92
CA ILE A 399 -31.85 22.20 -2.03
C ILE A 399 -31.51 20.72 -2.29
N ALA A 400 -30.57 20.47 -3.17
CA ALA A 400 -30.12 19.11 -3.44
C ALA A 400 -29.39 18.48 -2.22
N ALA A 401 -28.49 19.21 -1.57
CA ALA A 401 -27.80 18.78 -0.36
C ALA A 401 -28.76 18.49 0.80
N SER A 402 -29.83 19.33 0.96
CA SER A 402 -30.86 19.11 1.97
C SER A 402 -31.68 17.84 1.69
N ARG A 403 -32.01 17.56 0.41
CA ARG A 403 -32.72 16.34 0.01
C ARG A 403 -31.92 15.10 0.28
N LEU A 404 -30.59 15.17 0.09
CA LEU A 404 -29.66 14.09 0.36
C LEU A 404 -29.37 13.89 1.86
N GLY A 405 -29.74 14.85 2.71
CA GLY A 405 -29.40 14.82 4.14
C GLY A 405 -27.91 15.07 4.43
N ASP A 406 -27.13 15.55 3.46
CA ASP A 406 -25.68 15.76 3.62
C ASP A 406 -25.41 17.07 4.37
N LEU A 407 -25.12 16.95 5.67
CA LEU A 407 -24.86 18.07 6.56
C LEU A 407 -23.58 18.84 6.18
N ASP A 408 -22.57 18.16 5.69
CA ASP A 408 -21.29 18.81 5.35
C ASP A 408 -21.42 19.67 4.11
N LEU A 409 -22.16 19.23 3.11
CA LEU A 409 -22.50 20.02 1.93
C LEU A 409 -23.40 21.20 2.27
N GLN A 410 -24.38 21.01 3.17
CA GLN A 410 -25.23 22.11 3.64
C GLN A 410 -24.42 23.18 4.39
N LEU A 411 -23.54 22.79 5.30
CA LEU A 411 -22.64 23.69 6.01
C LEU A 411 -21.76 24.49 5.05
N MET A 412 -21.14 23.81 4.08
CA MET A 412 -20.29 24.47 3.08
C MET A 412 -21.12 25.47 2.24
N GLY A 413 -22.30 25.06 1.78
CA GLY A 413 -23.16 25.89 0.94
C GLY A 413 -23.69 27.11 1.66
N GLU A 414 -24.17 27.00 2.93
CA GLU A 414 -24.66 28.12 3.73
C GLU A 414 -23.55 29.13 4.04
N THR A 415 -22.32 28.66 4.27
CA THR A 415 -21.16 29.57 4.47
C THR A 415 -20.90 30.42 3.24
N VAL A 416 -20.86 29.80 2.05
CA VAL A 416 -20.64 30.56 0.80
C VAL A 416 -21.82 31.43 0.43
N LEU A 417 -23.06 30.98 0.71
CA LEU A 417 -24.27 31.73 0.45
C LEU A 417 -24.35 32.97 1.33
N SER A 418 -23.97 32.87 2.61
CA SER A 418 -23.88 34.05 3.50
C SER A 418 -22.91 35.08 2.93
N ALA A 419 -21.71 34.67 2.50
CA ALA A 419 -20.74 35.56 1.88
C ALA A 419 -21.25 36.17 0.56
N ALA A 420 -22.02 35.41 -0.23
CA ALA A 420 -22.62 35.93 -1.46
C ALA A 420 -23.67 37.03 -1.18
N PHE A 421 -24.51 36.85 -0.19
CA PHE A 421 -25.46 37.88 0.23
C PHE A 421 -24.78 39.12 0.83
N GLU A 422 -23.69 38.95 1.59
CA GLU A 422 -22.88 40.06 2.10
C GLU A 422 -22.32 40.92 0.95
N GLN A 423 -21.79 40.30 -0.11
CA GLN A 423 -21.31 41.03 -1.28
C GLN A 423 -22.43 41.76 -2.04
N GLN A 424 -23.66 41.28 -1.95
CA GLN A 424 -24.84 41.97 -2.49
C GLN A 424 -25.37 43.09 -1.57
N ASN A 425 -24.77 43.26 -0.39
CA ASN A 425 -25.28 44.10 0.71
C ASN A 425 -26.66 43.66 1.24
N ASP A 426 -27.06 42.42 0.99
CA ASP A 426 -28.27 41.80 1.54
C ASP A 426 -27.97 41.15 2.90
N TYR A 427 -27.73 41.98 3.91
CA TYR A 427 -27.35 41.55 5.25
C TYR A 427 -28.45 40.75 5.96
N TYR A 428 -29.69 40.90 5.56
CA TYR A 428 -30.80 40.13 6.13
C TYR A 428 -30.69 38.66 5.73
N ASN A 429 -30.55 38.38 4.44
CA ASN A 429 -30.40 37.00 3.95
C ASN A 429 -29.02 36.39 4.33
N ALA A 430 -27.97 37.19 4.40
CA ALA A 430 -26.69 36.77 4.93
C ALA A 430 -26.81 36.26 6.38
N LEU A 431 -27.50 37.03 7.25
CA LEU A 431 -27.76 36.62 8.63
C LEU A 431 -28.62 35.35 8.71
N LEU A 432 -29.60 35.18 7.83
CA LEU A 432 -30.42 33.96 7.79
C LEU A 432 -29.58 32.72 7.43
N SER A 433 -28.71 32.82 6.43
CA SER A 433 -27.80 31.74 6.06
C SER A 433 -26.80 31.44 7.19
N GLN A 434 -26.26 32.44 7.87
CA GLN A 434 -25.40 32.26 9.02
C GLN A 434 -26.13 31.55 10.18
N ARG A 435 -27.38 31.92 10.47
CA ARG A 435 -28.19 31.21 11.49
C ARG A 435 -28.48 29.76 11.12
N ARG A 436 -28.73 29.46 9.83
CA ARG A 436 -28.89 28.07 9.37
C ARG A 436 -27.60 27.28 9.54
N TYR A 437 -26.47 27.89 9.17
CA TYR A 437 -25.16 27.30 9.42
C TYR A 437 -24.96 26.95 10.89
N GLU A 438 -25.27 27.92 11.82
CA GLU A 438 -25.12 27.68 13.26
C GLU A 438 -26.01 26.55 13.76
N GLN A 439 -27.24 26.46 13.28
CA GLN A 439 -28.19 25.39 13.62
C GLN A 439 -27.69 24.04 13.14
N LEU A 440 -27.24 23.94 11.89
CA LEU A 440 -26.68 22.71 11.32
C LEU A 440 -25.39 22.30 12.04
N PHE A 441 -24.54 23.27 12.36
CA PHE A 441 -23.29 23.03 13.09
C PHE A 441 -23.55 22.54 14.52
N SER A 442 -24.51 23.13 15.20
CA SER A 442 -24.92 22.70 16.54
C SER A 442 -25.48 21.27 16.53
N SER A 443 -26.35 20.94 15.56
CA SER A 443 -26.88 19.58 15.44
C SER A 443 -25.78 18.55 15.19
N LYS A 444 -24.84 18.88 14.32
CA LYS A 444 -23.65 18.02 14.06
C LYS A 444 -22.79 17.83 15.33
N GLN A 445 -22.63 18.88 16.12
CA GLN A 445 -21.87 18.82 17.37
C GLN A 445 -22.60 18.02 18.44
N GLU A 446 -23.93 18.13 18.55
CA GLU A 446 -24.75 17.31 19.45
C GLU A 446 -24.64 15.82 19.13
N ASP A 447 -24.63 15.43 17.85
CA ASP A 447 -24.47 14.05 17.44
C ASP A 447 -23.06 13.51 17.78
N GLN A 448 -22.03 14.35 17.64
CA GLN A 448 -20.67 14.00 18.09
C GLN A 448 -20.59 13.84 19.61
N VAL A 449 -21.25 14.71 20.39
CA VAL A 449 -21.27 14.59 21.85
C VAL A 449 -22.05 13.37 22.29
N LYS A 450 -23.20 13.07 21.66
CA LYS A 450 -23.97 11.84 21.94
C LYS A 450 -23.16 10.59 21.66
N SER A 451 -22.45 10.57 20.53
CA SER A 451 -21.52 9.48 20.17
C SER A 451 -20.44 9.27 21.25
N ASN A 452 -19.80 10.36 21.71
CA ASN A 452 -18.77 10.27 22.75
C ASN A 452 -19.34 9.78 24.10
N VAL A 453 -20.56 10.18 24.47
CA VAL A 453 -21.23 9.71 25.68
C VAL A 453 -21.60 8.23 25.58
N GLU A 454 -22.03 7.78 24.41
CA GLU A 454 -22.35 6.37 24.17
C GLU A 454 -21.10 5.49 24.28
N VAL A 455 -19.97 5.92 23.68
CA VAL A 455 -18.67 5.24 23.81
C VAL A 455 -18.23 5.17 25.27
N PHE A 456 -18.36 6.27 26.02
CA PHE A 456 -18.04 6.28 27.44
C PHE A 456 -18.91 5.29 28.24
N LYS A 457 -20.21 5.24 27.96
CA LYS A 457 -21.13 4.26 28.57
C LYS A 457 -20.79 2.82 28.19
N GLN A 458 -20.36 2.57 26.95
CA GLN A 458 -19.93 1.22 26.53
C GLN A 458 -18.63 0.83 27.21
N GLN A 459 -17.65 1.72 27.32
CA GLN A 459 -16.41 1.48 28.07
C GLN A 459 -16.70 1.20 29.54
N GLN A 460 -17.61 1.95 30.15
CA GLN A 460 -18.03 1.75 31.53
C GLN A 460 -18.69 0.37 31.70
N ARG A 461 -19.60 -0.03 30.79
CA ARG A 461 -20.22 -1.37 30.81
C ARG A 461 -19.22 -2.50 30.58
N MET A 462 -18.20 -2.28 29.74
CA MET A 462 -17.12 -3.24 29.56
C MET A 462 -16.28 -3.38 30.82
N LEU A 463 -15.94 -2.26 31.46
CA LEU A 463 -15.21 -2.25 32.73
C LEU A 463 -15.99 -2.93 33.83
N GLU A 464 -17.28 -2.63 33.97
CA GLU A 464 -18.19 -3.29 34.94
C GLU A 464 -18.30 -4.81 34.70
N ARG A 465 -18.38 -5.23 33.42
CA ARG A 465 -18.38 -6.67 33.08
C ARG A 465 -17.04 -7.35 33.35
N SER A 466 -15.92 -6.66 33.10
CA SER A 466 -14.59 -7.22 33.42
C SER A 466 -14.40 -7.36 34.92
N LEU A 467 -14.85 -6.37 35.71
CA LEU A 467 -14.83 -6.45 37.18
C LEU A 467 -15.75 -7.54 37.73
N GLN A 468 -16.94 -7.73 37.16
CA GLN A 468 -17.83 -8.83 37.55
C GLN A 468 -17.27 -10.21 37.19
N LEU A 469 -16.60 -10.35 36.04
CA LEU A 469 -15.90 -11.59 35.68
C LEU A 469 -14.73 -11.88 36.63
N GLU A 470 -13.97 -10.85 36.96
CA GLU A 470 -12.82 -10.93 37.86
C GLU A 470 -13.29 -11.31 39.30
N GLU A 471 -14.45 -10.81 39.72
CA GLU A 471 -15.06 -11.15 41.03
C GLU A 471 -15.63 -12.58 41.04
N MET A 472 -16.23 -13.04 39.96
CA MET A 472 -16.67 -14.44 39.82
C MET A 472 -15.49 -15.42 39.71
N GLU A 473 -14.44 -15.08 38.98
CA GLU A 473 -13.21 -15.88 38.93
C GLU A 473 -12.53 -15.93 40.31
N ARG A 474 -12.56 -14.81 41.04
CA ARG A 474 -12.04 -14.75 42.42
C ARG A 474 -12.80 -15.62 43.39
N GLN A 475 -14.15 -15.67 43.32
CA GLN A 475 -14.97 -16.53 44.14
C GLN A 475 -14.83 -18.04 43.80
N GLN A 476 -14.68 -18.37 42.52
CA GLN A 476 -14.34 -19.73 42.09
C GLN A 476 -12.94 -20.15 42.57
N PHE A 477 -11.97 -19.24 42.46
CA PHE A 477 -10.61 -19.50 42.90
C PHE A 477 -10.50 -19.67 44.43
N GLU A 478 -11.31 -18.95 45.21
CA GLU A 478 -11.35 -19.10 46.66
C GLU A 478 -12.03 -20.40 47.09
N SER A 479 -13.05 -20.87 46.39
CA SER A 479 -13.69 -22.15 46.63
C SER A 479 -12.80 -23.34 46.28
N GLU A 480 -12.00 -23.26 45.21
CA GLU A 480 -11.02 -24.29 44.85
C GLU A 480 -9.81 -24.31 45.78
N LYS A 481 -9.39 -23.15 46.29
CA LYS A 481 -8.31 -23.07 47.28
C LYS A 481 -8.62 -23.74 48.60
N ALA A 482 -9.89 -23.81 48.98
CA ALA A 482 -10.32 -24.47 50.23
C ALA A 482 -10.19 -25.99 50.13
N LEU A 483 -10.27 -26.58 48.97
CA LEU A 483 -10.23 -28.04 48.77
C LEU A 483 -8.80 -28.62 48.54
N TYR A 484 -7.84 -27.80 48.11
CA TYR A 484 -6.49 -28.28 47.75
C TYR A 484 -5.39 -27.99 48.79
N LYS A 485 -5.74 -27.50 49.97
CA LYS A 485 -4.76 -26.94 50.92
C LYS A 485 -4.01 -27.94 51.82
N GLN A 486 -4.07 -29.22 51.63
CA GLN A 486 -3.26 -30.14 52.49
C GLN A 486 -2.74 -31.37 51.74
N LYS A 487 -1.50 -31.42 51.53
CA LYS A 487 -0.55 -32.57 51.47
C LYS A 487 0.29 -32.81 50.24
N ASN A 488 -0.08 -32.41 49.03
CA ASN A 488 0.77 -32.78 47.85
C ASN A 488 1.44 -31.59 47.15
N VAL A 489 1.18 -30.36 47.58
CA VAL A 489 1.62 -29.12 46.88
C VAL A 489 3.12 -28.86 47.04
N THR A 490 3.70 -29.23 48.17
CA THR A 490 5.14 -28.91 48.43
C THR A 490 6.10 -29.78 47.60
N ILE A 491 5.81 -31.01 47.38
CA ILE A 491 6.65 -31.93 46.55
C ILE A 491 6.49 -31.60 45.06
N PHE A 492 5.24 -31.25 44.63
CA PHE A 492 5.00 -30.83 43.24
C PHE A 492 5.60 -29.47 42.94
N LEU A 493 5.57 -28.52 43.88
CA LEU A 493 6.17 -27.22 43.75
C LEU A 493 7.70 -27.28 43.63
N LEU A 494 8.36 -28.14 44.45
CA LEU A 494 9.80 -28.29 44.37
C LEU A 494 10.27 -28.96 43.05
N SER A 495 9.55 -29.97 42.61
CA SER A 495 9.85 -30.60 41.33
C SER A 495 9.54 -29.67 40.14
N PHE A 496 8.46 -28.85 40.24
CA PHE A 496 8.09 -27.86 39.23
C PHE A 496 9.09 -26.70 39.16
N ILE A 497 9.56 -26.23 40.34
CA ILE A 497 10.64 -25.20 40.39
C ILE A 497 11.94 -25.72 39.78
N LEU A 498 12.27 -26.99 40.03
CA LEU A 498 13.47 -27.61 39.44
C LEU A 498 13.34 -27.74 37.92
N VAL A 499 12.16 -28.12 37.43
CA VAL A 499 11.91 -28.21 35.98
C VAL A 499 11.90 -26.82 35.35
N ILE A 500 11.27 -25.82 35.99
CA ILE A 500 11.29 -24.44 35.52
C ILE A 500 12.73 -23.90 35.49
N LEU A 501 13.53 -24.19 36.52
CA LEU A 501 14.93 -23.74 36.53
C LEU A 501 15.73 -24.34 35.37
N ILE A 502 15.51 -25.64 35.09
CA ILE A 502 16.16 -26.32 33.96
C ILE A 502 15.67 -25.73 32.62
N VAL A 503 14.36 -25.46 32.50
CA VAL A 503 13.78 -24.85 31.28
C VAL A 503 14.25 -23.42 31.12
N LEU A 504 14.30 -22.63 32.19
CA LEU A 504 14.80 -21.25 32.15
C LEU A 504 16.30 -21.19 31.79
N LEU A 505 17.10 -22.09 32.34
CA LEU A 505 18.52 -22.20 31.97
C LEU A 505 18.70 -22.60 30.51
N ARG A 506 17.89 -23.54 30.04
CA ARG A 506 17.88 -23.93 28.60
C ARG A 506 17.41 -22.78 27.72
N ARG A 507 16.29 -22.11 28.10
CA ARG A 507 15.73 -20.98 27.37
C ARG A 507 16.68 -19.79 27.34
N HIS A 508 17.37 -19.52 28.44
CA HIS A 508 18.39 -18.46 28.50
C HIS A 508 19.58 -18.78 27.55
N ARG A 509 20.04 -20.04 27.51
CA ARG A 509 21.09 -20.47 26.56
C ARG A 509 20.62 -20.36 25.11
N VAL A 510 19.40 -20.82 24.82
CA VAL A 510 18.81 -20.75 23.48
C VAL A 510 18.56 -19.30 23.07
N ALA A 511 18.00 -18.47 23.97
CA ALA A 511 17.78 -17.05 23.70
C ALA A 511 19.11 -16.31 23.38
N LYS A 512 20.17 -16.62 24.13
CA LYS A 512 21.49 -16.05 23.87
C LYS A 512 22.08 -16.51 22.53
N GLN A 513 21.86 -17.77 22.16
CA GLN A 513 22.24 -18.30 20.85
C GLN A 513 21.40 -17.71 19.72
N LEU A 514 20.07 -17.54 19.95
CA LEU A 514 19.19 -16.89 18.97
C LEU A 514 19.58 -15.42 18.78
N GLN A 515 19.85 -14.72 19.87
CA GLN A 515 20.24 -13.31 19.83
C GLN A 515 21.57 -13.10 19.06
N THR A 516 22.56 -13.97 19.29
CA THR A 516 23.80 -13.96 18.50
C THR A 516 23.55 -14.34 17.04
N ARG A 517 22.65 -15.28 16.77
CA ARG A 517 22.27 -15.69 15.42
C ARG A 517 21.49 -14.59 14.68
N LEU A 518 20.56 -13.90 15.38
CA LEU A 518 19.83 -12.74 14.84
C LEU A 518 20.77 -11.56 14.53
N MET A 519 21.73 -11.29 15.42
CA MET A 519 22.74 -10.25 15.19
C MET A 519 23.61 -10.60 13.97
N ARG A 520 24.01 -11.87 13.82
CA ARG A 520 24.79 -12.33 12.68
C ARG A 520 23.96 -12.27 11.38
N LEU A 521 22.71 -12.77 11.41
CA LEU A 521 21.79 -12.66 10.27
C LEU A 521 21.48 -11.22 9.88
N ARG A 522 21.32 -10.34 10.86
CA ARG A 522 21.12 -8.91 10.60
C ARG A 522 22.33 -8.27 9.92
N THR A 523 23.54 -8.65 10.37
CA THR A 523 24.77 -8.18 9.75
C THR A 523 24.91 -8.73 8.33
N GLU A 524 24.67 -10.03 8.14
CA GLU A 524 24.71 -10.69 6.83
C GLU A 524 23.62 -10.13 5.88
N PHE A 525 22.44 -9.79 6.40
CA PHE A 525 21.32 -9.26 5.61
C PHE A 525 21.61 -7.87 5.04
N TYR A 526 22.33 -7.04 5.80
CA TYR A 526 22.62 -5.66 5.44
C TYR A 526 24.03 -5.43 4.89
N THR A 527 24.83 -6.48 4.78
CA THR A 527 26.17 -6.43 4.18
C THR A 527 26.19 -7.15 2.83
N HIS A 528 27.03 -6.67 1.93
CA HIS A 528 27.26 -7.32 0.65
C HIS A 528 28.17 -8.55 0.86
N PRO A 529 27.79 -9.74 0.33
CA PRO A 529 28.46 -11.00 0.71
C PRO A 529 29.92 -11.09 0.25
N ARG A 530 30.31 -10.36 -0.80
CA ARG A 530 31.69 -10.41 -1.33
C ARG A 530 32.57 -9.30 -0.72
N SER A 531 32.09 -8.06 -0.68
CA SER A 531 32.90 -6.92 -0.20
C SER A 531 32.76 -6.62 1.30
N GLY A 532 31.72 -7.15 1.99
CA GLY A 532 31.45 -6.84 3.39
C GLY A 532 30.98 -5.40 3.67
N LEU A 533 30.78 -4.60 2.64
CA LEU A 533 30.23 -3.24 2.73
C LEU A 533 28.69 -3.29 2.93
N ARG A 534 28.11 -2.15 3.33
CA ARG A 534 26.64 -1.97 3.38
C ARG A 534 26.06 -2.24 1.99
N ASN A 535 25.04 -3.09 1.92
CA ASN A 535 24.42 -3.49 0.65
C ASN A 535 23.25 -2.56 0.27
N LEU A 536 22.66 -2.84 -0.89
CA LEU A 536 21.52 -2.09 -1.42
C LEU A 536 20.29 -2.14 -0.48
N ARG A 537 20.07 -3.25 0.24
CA ARG A 537 18.97 -3.36 1.21
C ARG A 537 19.12 -2.36 2.37
N MET A 538 20.35 -2.14 2.82
CA MET A 538 20.65 -1.14 3.83
C MET A 538 20.45 0.27 3.29
N LEU A 539 20.79 0.49 2.02
CA LEU A 539 20.54 1.76 1.34
C LEU A 539 19.05 2.07 1.28
N THR A 540 18.23 1.18 0.71
CA THR A 540 16.79 1.37 0.56
C THR A 540 16.05 1.50 1.90
N ALA A 541 16.58 0.90 2.96
CA ALA A 541 16.03 1.05 4.30
C ALA A 541 16.34 2.40 4.97
N ARG A 542 17.44 3.07 4.59
CA ARG A 542 17.91 4.31 5.26
C ARG A 542 17.84 5.56 4.39
N LEU A 543 17.94 5.41 3.07
CA LEU A 543 18.01 6.55 2.16
C LEU A 543 16.73 7.40 2.20
N PRO A 544 15.50 6.84 2.15
CA PRO A 544 14.28 7.64 2.18
C PRO A 544 14.21 8.56 3.39
N ASN A 545 14.51 8.04 4.57
CA ASN A 545 14.51 8.86 5.80
C ASN A 545 15.57 9.97 5.78
N SER A 546 16.75 9.70 5.22
CA SER A 546 17.83 10.71 5.11
C SER A 546 17.43 11.81 4.12
N LEU A 547 16.79 11.47 3.01
CA LEU A 547 16.31 12.43 2.03
C LEU A 547 15.14 13.26 2.56
N GLN A 548 14.20 12.61 3.24
CA GLN A 548 13.06 13.30 3.85
C GLN A 548 13.49 14.32 4.90
N GLN A 549 14.48 13.98 5.74
CA GLN A 549 15.02 14.90 6.74
C GLN A 549 15.70 16.08 6.06
N SER A 550 16.54 15.84 5.05
CA SER A 550 17.21 16.89 4.28
C SER A 550 16.19 17.80 3.57
N SER A 551 15.18 17.21 2.91
CA SER A 551 14.14 17.97 2.20
C SER A 551 13.29 18.83 3.14
N ALA A 552 12.90 18.29 4.30
CA ALA A 552 12.10 19.03 5.30
C ALA A 552 12.83 20.26 5.82
N ASN A 553 14.12 20.18 6.09
CA ASN A 553 14.91 21.30 6.56
C ASN A 553 15.06 22.40 5.51
N PHE A 554 15.20 22.03 4.23
CA PHE A 554 15.22 22.99 3.12
C PHE A 554 13.85 23.64 2.87
N GLU A 555 12.76 22.90 3.06
CA GLU A 555 11.41 23.43 2.97
C GLU A 555 11.13 24.47 4.07
N GLN A 556 11.54 24.20 5.31
CA GLN A 556 11.44 25.14 6.43
C GLN A 556 12.24 26.42 6.20
N TRP A 557 13.41 26.30 5.60
CA TRP A 557 14.21 27.47 5.22
C TRP A 557 13.51 28.31 4.12
N HIS A 558 12.95 27.67 3.13
CA HIS A 558 12.20 28.33 2.06
C HIS A 558 10.92 29.04 2.55
N LEU A 559 10.28 28.46 3.58
CA LEU A 559 9.10 29.05 4.24
C LEU A 559 9.48 30.21 5.18
N GLY A 560 10.78 30.45 5.39
CA GLY A 560 11.27 31.48 6.28
C GLY A 560 11.20 31.10 7.79
N GLU A 561 10.97 29.84 8.09
CA GLU A 561 10.96 29.31 9.47
C GLU A 561 12.38 29.16 10.02
N ILE A 562 13.36 28.97 9.15
CA ILE A 562 14.78 28.95 9.47
C ILE A 562 15.48 30.11 8.75
N ILE A 563 16.23 30.93 9.49
CA ILE A 563 16.86 32.14 8.98
C ILE A 563 18.09 31.81 8.10
N ASN A 564 18.85 30.78 8.47
CA ASN A 564 20.06 30.38 7.74
C ASN A 564 19.77 29.19 6.84
N GLU A 565 20.32 29.21 5.62
CA GLU A 565 20.28 28.05 4.74
C GLU A 565 20.87 26.82 5.43
N PRO A 566 20.18 25.64 5.44
CA PRO A 566 20.67 24.43 6.12
C PRO A 566 21.75 23.73 5.29
N LEU A 567 22.89 24.37 5.12
CA LEU A 567 24.02 23.89 4.32
C LEU A 567 24.56 22.54 4.79
N SER A 568 24.51 22.28 6.12
CA SER A 568 24.93 21.01 6.72
C SER A 568 24.02 19.84 6.36
N ASP A 569 22.80 20.10 5.89
CA ASP A 569 21.81 19.09 5.54
C ASP A 569 21.77 18.76 4.07
N ARG A 570 22.55 19.46 3.24
CA ARG A 570 22.80 19.04 1.86
C ARG A 570 23.61 17.76 1.86
N LEU A 571 23.16 16.82 1.03
CA LEU A 571 23.86 15.56 0.80
C LEU A 571 24.49 15.57 -0.59
N ARG A 572 25.73 15.13 -0.66
CA ARG A 572 26.42 14.89 -1.92
C ARG A 572 26.51 13.39 -2.17
N PHE A 573 26.17 13.01 -3.37
CA PHE A 573 26.15 11.63 -3.82
C PHE A 573 27.16 11.43 -4.91
N ALA A 574 27.95 10.38 -4.82
CA ALA A 574 28.84 9.94 -5.88
C ALA A 574 28.66 8.45 -6.11
N LEU A 575 28.10 8.11 -7.27
CA LEU A 575 28.01 6.74 -7.74
C LEU A 575 29.22 6.47 -8.63
N PHE A 576 30.14 5.64 -8.16
CA PHE A 576 31.36 5.38 -8.90
C PHE A 576 31.49 3.90 -9.29
N GLU A 577 31.92 3.69 -10.53
CA GLU A 577 32.26 2.39 -11.09
C GLU A 577 33.78 2.19 -11.06
N VAL A 578 34.18 1.00 -10.59
CA VAL A 578 35.59 0.60 -10.49
C VAL A 578 35.80 -0.57 -11.45
N PRO A 579 36.25 -0.31 -12.70
CA PRO A 579 36.26 -1.34 -13.75
C PRO A 579 37.13 -2.56 -13.44
N PHE A 580 38.20 -2.42 -12.66
CA PHE A 580 39.06 -3.56 -12.33
C PHE A 580 38.30 -4.70 -11.63
N LEU A 581 37.28 -4.38 -10.85
CA LEU A 581 36.48 -5.41 -10.16
C LEU A 581 35.71 -6.32 -11.12
N LYS A 582 35.46 -5.87 -12.35
CA LYS A 582 34.84 -6.72 -13.38
C LYS A 582 35.80 -7.70 -14.00
N HIS A 583 37.11 -7.37 -14.08
CA HIS A 583 38.12 -8.16 -14.76
C HIS A 583 38.90 -9.06 -13.81
N ILE A 584 38.99 -8.70 -12.53
CA ILE A 584 39.78 -9.39 -11.51
C ILE A 584 39.46 -10.89 -11.41
N TYR A 585 38.19 -11.30 -11.61
CA TYR A 585 37.79 -12.69 -11.60
C TYR A 585 38.24 -13.45 -12.85
N LEU A 586 38.32 -12.79 -13.97
CA LEU A 586 38.79 -13.36 -15.24
C LEU A 586 40.33 -13.51 -15.26
N GLU A 587 41.03 -12.52 -14.68
CA GLU A 587 42.49 -12.47 -14.69
C GLU A 587 43.11 -13.35 -13.60
N HIS A 588 42.51 -13.39 -12.41
CA HIS A 588 43.10 -14.04 -11.23
C HIS A 588 42.34 -15.26 -10.74
N GLY A 589 41.22 -15.60 -11.38
CA GLY A 589 40.34 -16.70 -10.99
C GLY A 589 39.43 -16.34 -9.81
N TYR A 590 38.40 -17.17 -9.59
CA TYR A 590 37.30 -16.91 -8.66
C TYR A 590 37.73 -16.66 -7.20
N GLN A 591 38.58 -17.56 -6.67
CA GLN A 591 39.01 -17.51 -5.26
C GLN A 591 39.82 -16.24 -4.95
N LYS A 592 40.78 -15.92 -5.80
CA LYS A 592 41.66 -14.78 -5.62
C LYS A 592 40.94 -13.48 -5.90
N GLY A 593 40.02 -13.49 -6.88
CA GLY A 593 39.13 -12.34 -7.16
C GLY A 593 38.24 -12.01 -5.97
N LEU A 594 37.66 -13.01 -5.32
CA LEU A 594 36.83 -12.84 -4.12
C LEU A 594 37.65 -12.28 -2.95
N GLU A 595 38.88 -12.74 -2.76
CA GLU A 595 39.76 -12.25 -1.71
C GLU A 595 40.14 -10.79 -1.92
N ILE A 596 40.45 -10.38 -3.16
CA ILE A 596 40.77 -9.00 -3.50
C ILE A 596 39.54 -8.10 -3.35
N GLU A 597 38.36 -8.55 -3.78
CA GLU A 597 37.11 -7.80 -3.59
C GLU A 597 36.78 -7.60 -2.11
N ARG A 598 37.06 -8.59 -1.25
CA ARG A 598 36.91 -8.49 0.19
C ARG A 598 37.90 -7.51 0.80
N GLN A 599 39.18 -7.62 0.46
CA GLN A 599 40.23 -6.71 0.93
C GLN A 599 39.93 -5.27 0.51
N PHE A 600 39.42 -5.08 -0.70
CA PHE A 600 38.98 -3.76 -1.18
C PHE A 600 37.81 -3.21 -0.37
N GLY A 601 36.83 -4.06 -0.08
CA GLY A 601 35.69 -3.65 0.76
C GLY A 601 36.08 -3.33 2.20
N GLU A 602 36.96 -4.10 2.81
CA GLU A 602 37.52 -3.85 4.15
C GLU A 602 38.32 -2.53 4.17
N TYR A 603 39.18 -2.33 3.19
CA TYR A 603 39.94 -1.09 3.04
C TYR A 603 39.00 0.14 2.93
N LEU A 604 38.02 0.10 2.04
CA LEU A 604 37.06 1.20 1.86
C LEU A 604 36.26 1.47 3.13
N LYS A 605 35.92 0.44 3.89
CA LYS A 605 35.22 0.56 5.17
C LYS A 605 36.05 1.27 6.24
N GLU A 606 37.37 1.11 6.23
CA GLU A 606 38.28 1.75 7.16
C GLU A 606 38.56 3.22 6.77
N GLN A 607 38.59 3.50 5.47
CA GLN A 607 38.88 4.85 4.97
C GLN A 607 37.67 5.79 5.01
N VAL A 608 36.46 5.25 4.88
CA VAL A 608 35.22 6.04 4.88
C VAL A 608 34.61 6.07 6.28
N CYS A 609 34.88 7.13 7.02
CA CYS A 609 34.36 7.35 8.39
C CYS A 609 33.09 8.19 8.38
N GLU A 610 32.22 8.00 9.40
CA GLU A 610 31.05 8.87 9.59
C GLU A 610 31.48 10.35 9.73
N PRO A 611 30.71 11.29 9.13
CA PRO A 611 29.33 11.16 8.66
C PRO A 611 29.17 10.62 7.22
N ALA A 612 30.25 10.38 6.47
CA ALA A 612 30.18 9.80 5.15
C ALA A 612 29.76 8.32 5.21
N ARG A 613 29.06 7.87 4.19
CA ARG A 613 28.51 6.52 4.09
C ARG A 613 28.83 5.91 2.76
N LEU A 614 29.21 4.65 2.77
CA LEU A 614 29.50 3.91 1.54
C LEU A 614 28.62 2.66 1.47
N TYR A 615 28.10 2.42 0.26
CA TYR A 615 27.26 1.27 -0.05
C TYR A 615 27.78 0.56 -1.30
N HIS A 616 27.77 -0.76 -1.28
CA HIS A 616 27.96 -1.57 -2.47
C HIS A 616 26.62 -1.59 -3.24
N PHE A 617 26.57 -0.88 -4.36
CA PHE A 617 25.34 -0.66 -5.11
C PHE A 617 25.04 -1.82 -6.07
N SER A 618 26.00 -2.18 -6.90
CA SER A 618 25.91 -3.32 -7.82
C SER A 618 27.33 -3.78 -8.20
N ASP A 619 27.47 -4.78 -9.08
CA ASP A 619 28.77 -5.29 -9.52
C ASP A 619 29.71 -4.12 -9.89
N ALA A 620 30.82 -4.00 -9.21
CA ALA A 620 31.82 -2.96 -9.39
C ALA A 620 31.34 -1.49 -9.25
N MET A 621 30.13 -1.27 -8.74
CA MET A 621 29.58 0.06 -8.50
C MET A 621 29.35 0.29 -7.01
N PHE A 622 29.77 1.46 -6.53
CA PHE A 622 29.67 1.88 -5.14
C PHE A 622 28.99 3.24 -5.05
N LEU A 623 28.14 3.42 -4.05
CA LEU A 623 27.52 4.69 -3.77
C LEU A 623 28.13 5.30 -2.50
N TYR A 624 28.76 6.43 -2.67
CA TYR A 624 29.30 7.26 -1.60
C TYR A 624 28.33 8.41 -1.32
N ILE A 625 28.05 8.66 -0.07
CA ILE A 625 27.14 9.70 0.41
C ILE A 625 27.82 10.46 1.51
N GLU A 626 27.94 11.77 1.37
CA GLU A 626 28.48 12.65 2.42
C GLU A 626 27.61 13.92 2.60
N PRO A 627 27.62 14.53 3.81
CA PRO A 627 27.06 15.86 3.99
C PRO A 627 27.91 16.89 3.25
N ASN A 628 27.27 17.78 2.49
CA ASN A 628 27.94 18.88 1.83
C ASN A 628 27.87 20.15 2.68
N SER A 629 28.79 20.29 3.62
CA SER A 629 28.84 21.44 4.54
C SER A 629 29.56 22.69 4.02
N ARG A 630 30.08 22.63 2.77
CA ARG A 630 30.86 23.76 2.16
C ARG A 630 30.36 24.03 0.74
N LEU A 631 29.88 25.26 0.52
CA LEU A 631 29.35 25.73 -0.79
C LEU A 631 30.38 25.72 -1.93
N ASP A 632 31.70 25.64 -1.63
CA ASP A 632 32.77 25.86 -2.61
C ASP A 632 33.61 24.61 -2.94
N THR A 633 33.23 23.41 -2.52
CA THR A 633 33.98 22.21 -2.91
C THR A 633 33.61 21.80 -4.33
N ALA A 634 34.48 22.12 -5.28
CA ALA A 634 34.33 21.73 -6.67
C ALA A 634 34.16 20.20 -6.82
N PRO A 635 33.36 19.72 -7.78
CA PRO A 635 33.18 18.27 -8.04
C PRO A 635 34.50 17.53 -8.25
N ASP A 636 35.51 18.22 -8.80
CA ASP A 636 36.88 17.73 -8.95
C ASP A 636 37.50 17.21 -7.65
N GLN A 637 37.24 17.89 -6.52
CA GLN A 637 37.86 17.51 -5.25
C GLN A 637 37.28 16.17 -4.73
N LEU A 638 35.96 15.97 -4.87
CA LEU A 638 35.35 14.69 -4.49
C LEU A 638 35.80 13.57 -5.44
N ALA A 639 35.83 13.87 -6.75
CA ALA A 639 36.32 12.91 -7.72
C ALA A 639 37.79 12.55 -7.48
N GLY A 640 38.62 13.55 -7.18
CA GLY A 640 40.02 13.36 -6.80
C GLY A 640 40.19 12.54 -5.54
N SER A 641 39.37 12.79 -4.51
CA SER A 641 39.37 11.99 -3.25
C SER A 641 39.00 10.53 -3.49
N ILE A 642 37.98 10.28 -4.31
CA ILE A 642 37.58 8.91 -4.67
C ILE A 642 38.68 8.24 -5.48
N GLN A 643 39.28 8.96 -6.45
CA GLN A 643 40.43 8.45 -7.22
C GLN A 643 41.59 8.10 -6.32
N GLN A 644 41.92 8.96 -5.39
CA GLN A 644 43.01 8.74 -4.44
C GLN A 644 42.78 7.55 -3.53
N LEU A 645 41.53 7.30 -3.09
CA LEU A 645 41.17 6.10 -2.38
C LEU A 645 41.43 4.82 -3.18
N ILE A 646 41.18 4.87 -4.48
CA ILE A 646 41.42 3.71 -5.36
C ILE A 646 42.93 3.56 -5.64
N ASP A 647 43.63 4.64 -5.89
CA ASP A 647 45.08 4.64 -6.14
C ASP A 647 45.85 4.12 -4.95
N ASN A 648 45.51 4.55 -3.72
CA ASN A 648 46.14 4.07 -2.48
C ASN A 648 45.92 2.57 -2.26
N PHE A 649 44.81 2.00 -2.68
CA PHE A 649 44.57 0.56 -2.60
C PHE A 649 45.37 -0.20 -3.66
N LEU A 650 45.60 0.40 -4.80
CA LEU A 650 46.23 -0.22 -5.95
C LEU A 650 47.75 0.06 -6.07
N ASP A 651 48.31 0.89 -5.19
CA ASP A 651 49.68 1.43 -5.25
C ASP A 651 50.82 0.42 -5.47
N ASN A 652 50.57 -0.88 -5.17
CA ASN A 652 51.52 -1.98 -5.41
C ASN A 652 51.00 -3.03 -6.39
N ARG A 653 49.93 -2.75 -7.16
CA ARG A 653 49.27 -3.70 -8.03
C ARG A 653 49.19 -3.13 -9.44
N GLN A 654 49.70 -3.88 -10.42
CA GLN A 654 49.54 -3.51 -11.84
C GLN A 654 48.13 -3.77 -12.34
N ILE A 655 47.16 -3.00 -11.83
CA ILE A 655 45.73 -3.12 -12.10
C ILE A 655 45.22 -1.75 -12.61
N ASP A 656 44.22 -1.79 -13.49
CA ASP A 656 43.56 -0.56 -14.01
C ASP A 656 42.91 0.25 -12.87
N ASN A 657 43.46 1.43 -12.58
CA ASN A 657 42.99 2.31 -11.50
C ASN A 657 41.93 3.34 -11.93
N ARG A 658 41.43 3.23 -13.15
CA ARG A 658 40.44 4.19 -13.68
C ARG A 658 39.14 4.08 -12.94
N VAL A 659 38.52 5.21 -12.65
CA VAL A 659 37.22 5.30 -11.98
C VAL A 659 36.27 6.15 -12.84
N ARG A 660 35.01 5.78 -12.85
CA ARG A 660 33.96 6.51 -13.55
C ARG A 660 32.91 6.93 -12.54
N ILE A 661 32.72 8.24 -12.38
CA ILE A 661 31.95 8.78 -11.29
C ILE A 661 30.78 9.60 -11.82
N GLY A 662 29.58 9.25 -11.40
CA GLY A 662 28.39 10.09 -11.56
C GLY A 662 28.07 10.76 -10.24
N MET A 663 27.93 12.07 -10.24
CA MET A 663 27.67 12.85 -9.03
C MET A 663 26.39 13.68 -9.14
N ALA A 664 25.73 13.84 -8.00
CA ALA A 664 24.60 14.75 -7.84
C ALA A 664 24.52 15.21 -6.37
N GLU A 665 23.84 16.32 -6.16
CA GLU A 665 23.57 16.85 -4.82
C GLU A 665 22.09 16.71 -4.48
N TYR A 666 21.77 16.60 -3.20
CA TYR A 666 20.40 16.59 -2.71
C TYR A 666 20.22 17.70 -1.64
N PRO A 667 19.15 18.47 -1.70
CA PRO A 667 18.05 18.43 -2.68
C PRO A 667 18.54 18.77 -4.09
N PHE A 668 18.17 17.96 -5.09
CA PHE A 668 18.57 18.19 -6.47
C PHE A 668 17.90 19.45 -7.05
N LEU A 669 16.66 19.70 -6.61
CA LEU A 669 15.88 20.90 -6.94
C LEU A 669 15.52 21.64 -5.64
N PRO A 670 16.37 22.53 -5.12
CA PRO A 670 16.15 23.13 -3.78
C PRO A 670 14.91 24.04 -3.68
N ARG A 671 14.34 24.46 -4.81
CA ARG A 671 13.12 25.30 -4.86
C ARG A 671 11.87 24.58 -5.38
N ALA A 672 11.94 23.28 -5.64
CA ALA A 672 10.81 22.53 -6.14
C ALA A 672 9.96 21.97 -4.99
N TYR A 673 8.64 22.12 -5.08
CA TYR A 673 7.68 21.50 -4.17
C TYR A 673 7.55 19.97 -4.35
N THR A 674 8.15 19.41 -5.40
CA THR A 674 8.26 17.97 -5.62
C THR A 674 9.68 17.55 -5.26
N ALA A 675 9.85 17.01 -4.06
CA ALA A 675 11.10 16.36 -3.70
C ALA A 675 11.31 15.15 -4.60
N ILE A 676 12.48 15.11 -5.28
CA ILE A 676 12.93 13.92 -6.00
C ILE A 676 13.07 12.79 -4.98
N ASN A 677 12.43 11.66 -5.23
CA ASN A 677 12.50 10.51 -4.35
C ASN A 677 13.85 9.77 -4.48
N ASP A 678 14.06 8.78 -3.63
CA ASP A 678 15.31 8.01 -3.59
C ASP A 678 15.58 7.26 -4.91
N HIS A 679 14.56 6.69 -5.55
CA HIS A 679 14.70 6.00 -6.83
C HIS A 679 15.04 6.97 -7.96
N GLU A 680 14.39 8.11 -8.02
CA GLU A 680 14.65 9.16 -9.00
C GLU A 680 16.06 9.73 -8.86
N LEU A 681 16.53 9.94 -7.64
CA LEU A 681 17.89 10.38 -7.38
C LEU A 681 18.92 9.35 -7.84
N LEU A 682 18.67 8.07 -7.56
CA LEU A 682 19.54 6.99 -8.03
C LEU A 682 19.55 6.90 -9.56
N ASP A 683 18.43 7.15 -10.22
CA ASP A 683 18.37 7.19 -11.68
C ASP A 683 19.17 8.36 -12.28
N ILE A 684 19.16 9.54 -11.66
CA ILE A 684 20.01 10.68 -12.05
C ILE A 684 21.49 10.33 -11.89
N LEU A 685 21.86 9.70 -10.79
CA LEU A 685 23.23 9.26 -10.55
C LEU A 685 23.69 8.20 -11.55
N LEU A 686 22.84 7.24 -11.89
CA LEU A 686 23.11 6.24 -12.92
C LEU A 686 23.29 6.88 -14.30
N MET A 687 22.50 7.90 -14.61
CA MET A 687 22.63 8.66 -15.85
C MET A 687 23.96 9.39 -15.91
N ALA A 688 24.36 10.06 -14.83
CA ALA A 688 25.68 10.73 -14.73
C ALA A 688 26.84 9.73 -14.82
N ALA A 689 26.76 8.59 -14.14
CA ALA A 689 27.76 7.53 -14.16
C ALA A 689 27.91 6.92 -15.58
N ASN A 690 26.77 6.74 -16.29
CA ASN A 690 26.78 6.24 -17.66
C ASN A 690 27.42 7.27 -18.61
N ALA A 691 27.19 8.55 -18.42
CA ALA A 691 27.83 9.62 -19.18
C ALA A 691 29.35 9.60 -18.94
N ALA A 692 29.82 9.48 -17.70
CA ALA A 692 31.23 9.32 -17.37
C ALA A 692 31.85 8.08 -18.03
N ARG A 693 31.09 6.99 -18.13
CA ARG A 693 31.47 5.76 -18.82
C ARG A 693 31.63 5.98 -20.35
N LEU A 694 30.73 6.75 -20.94
CA LEU A 694 30.83 7.08 -22.38
C LEU A 694 32.05 7.96 -22.69
N ILE A 695 32.34 8.95 -21.84
CA ILE A 695 33.53 9.77 -21.93
C ILE A 695 34.77 8.89 -21.81
N SER A 696 34.85 8.02 -20.82
CA SER A 696 35.98 7.10 -20.58
C SER A 696 36.30 6.15 -21.75
N LYS A 697 35.35 5.92 -22.68
CA LYS A 697 35.58 5.16 -23.91
C LYS A 697 36.34 5.99 -24.98
N LYS A 698 36.19 7.30 -24.93
CA LYS A 698 36.82 8.22 -25.89
C LYS A 698 38.17 8.76 -25.37
N GLU A 699 38.20 9.10 -24.10
CA GLU A 699 39.39 9.56 -23.38
C GLU A 699 39.79 8.52 -22.32
N PRO A 700 40.89 7.80 -22.52
CA PRO A 700 41.38 6.84 -21.56
C PRO A 700 41.85 7.55 -20.29
N GLY A 701 41.14 7.33 -19.18
CA GLY A 701 41.42 7.95 -17.88
C GLY A 701 40.19 7.84 -16.97
N SER A 702 40.36 8.30 -15.75
CA SER A 702 39.25 8.44 -14.81
C SER A 702 38.39 9.62 -15.21
N GLN A 703 37.10 9.39 -15.27
CA GLN A 703 36.14 10.38 -15.75
C GLN A 703 35.01 10.57 -14.75
N TRP A 704 34.56 11.80 -14.61
CA TRP A 704 33.43 12.13 -13.77
C TRP A 704 32.44 13.06 -14.49
N VAL A 705 31.18 12.93 -14.11
CA VAL A 705 30.09 13.80 -14.54
C VAL A 705 29.27 14.19 -13.32
N HIS A 706 29.06 15.48 -13.15
CA HIS A 706 28.23 16.04 -12.10
C HIS A 706 27.01 16.71 -12.72
N LEU A 707 25.85 16.32 -12.24
CA LEU A 707 24.58 16.92 -12.60
C LEU A 707 24.06 17.76 -11.44
N SER A 708 23.79 19.03 -11.68
CA SER A 708 23.19 19.93 -10.72
C SER A 708 22.14 20.79 -11.41
N ALA A 709 20.98 20.95 -10.74
CA ALA A 709 19.99 21.88 -11.24
C ALA A 709 20.40 23.33 -10.92
N ILE A 710 20.03 24.28 -11.78
CA ILE A 710 20.17 25.71 -11.48
C ILE A 710 19.11 26.13 -10.48
N ASP A 711 19.43 27.03 -9.56
CA ASP A 711 18.56 27.50 -8.49
C ASP A 711 17.22 28.11 -8.95
N ALA A 712 17.15 28.54 -10.20
CA ALA A 712 15.95 29.14 -10.79
C ALA A 712 15.12 28.17 -11.65
N ALA A 713 15.45 26.85 -11.67
CA ALA A 713 14.72 25.88 -12.48
C ALA A 713 13.27 25.75 -12.03
N PRO A 714 12.27 25.84 -12.95
CA PRO A 714 10.87 25.68 -12.61
C PRO A 714 10.58 24.23 -12.19
N ALA A 715 9.84 24.04 -11.09
CA ALA A 715 9.44 22.73 -10.58
C ALA A 715 8.71 21.86 -11.63
N ALA A 716 7.89 22.49 -12.47
CA ALA A 716 7.13 21.82 -13.54
C ALA A 716 8.00 21.13 -14.60
N SER A 717 9.29 21.49 -14.73
CA SER A 717 10.20 20.89 -15.71
C SER A 717 10.59 19.45 -15.38
N PHE A 718 10.34 19.00 -14.14
CA PHE A 718 10.70 17.67 -13.65
C PHE A 718 9.47 16.83 -13.24
N ALA A 719 8.26 17.34 -13.44
CA ALA A 719 7.01 16.60 -13.22
C ALA A 719 6.74 15.66 -14.42
N SER A 720 7.50 14.60 -14.55
CA SER A 720 7.30 13.57 -15.57
C SER A 720 7.47 12.18 -14.92
N ASP A 721 6.74 11.19 -15.43
CA ASP A 721 6.83 9.78 -14.98
C ASP A 721 8.21 9.14 -15.25
N ASN A 722 9.11 9.86 -15.94
CA ASN A 722 10.45 9.40 -16.24
C ASN A 722 11.47 10.49 -15.95
N ILE A 723 12.12 10.40 -14.79
CA ILE A 723 13.09 11.37 -14.31
C ILE A 723 14.31 11.52 -15.24
N ARG A 724 14.72 10.44 -15.91
CA ARG A 724 15.85 10.49 -16.87
C ARG A 724 15.51 11.36 -18.06
N LYS A 725 14.29 11.19 -18.60
CA LYS A 725 13.81 12.01 -19.71
C LYS A 725 13.65 13.47 -19.29
N ALA A 726 13.11 13.73 -18.11
CA ALA A 726 12.99 15.07 -17.54
C ALA A 726 14.38 15.73 -17.37
N CYS A 727 15.35 14.98 -16.87
CA CYS A 727 16.72 15.46 -16.69
C CYS A 727 17.39 15.77 -18.04
N LEU A 728 17.22 14.96 -19.07
CA LEU A 728 17.72 15.22 -20.41
C LEU A 728 17.10 16.49 -21.00
N GLN A 729 15.79 16.64 -20.91
CA GLN A 729 15.11 17.87 -21.34
C GLN A 729 15.58 19.08 -20.52
N GLY A 730 15.87 18.90 -19.25
CA GLY A 730 16.45 19.92 -18.38
C GLY A 730 17.87 20.34 -18.83
N ILE A 731 18.67 19.38 -19.29
CA ILE A 731 20.01 19.65 -19.85
C ILE A 731 19.88 20.43 -21.15
N ASP A 732 19.03 19.98 -22.09
CA ASP A 732 18.80 20.61 -23.37
C ASP A 732 18.26 22.05 -23.23
N ASN A 733 17.43 22.28 -22.22
CA ASN A 733 16.86 23.60 -21.91
C ASN A 733 17.74 24.46 -21.00
N GLY A 734 18.96 24.01 -20.66
CA GLY A 734 19.88 24.73 -19.77
C GLY A 734 19.42 24.86 -18.32
N LEU A 735 18.50 24.01 -17.87
CA LEU A 735 17.98 23.98 -16.49
C LEU A 735 18.79 23.05 -15.58
N VAL A 736 19.52 22.11 -16.17
CA VAL A 736 20.48 21.23 -15.50
C VAL A 736 21.86 21.52 -15.99
N LYS A 737 22.71 21.93 -15.07
CA LYS A 737 24.14 22.16 -15.36
C LYS A 737 24.85 20.83 -15.37
N VAL A 738 25.59 20.58 -16.43
CA VAL A 738 26.47 19.44 -16.56
C VAL A 738 27.91 19.91 -16.40
N GLN A 739 28.63 19.34 -15.46
CA GLN A 739 30.06 19.50 -15.30
C GLN A 739 30.75 18.17 -15.51
N SER A 740 31.85 18.14 -16.21
CA SER A 740 32.60 16.91 -16.46
C SER A 740 34.11 17.15 -16.42
N SER A 741 34.83 16.07 -16.24
CA SER A 741 36.30 16.06 -16.32
C SER A 741 36.84 16.33 -17.71
N SER A 742 36.03 16.19 -18.76
CA SER A 742 36.39 16.29 -20.16
C SER A 742 35.72 17.49 -20.83
N ALA A 743 36.37 18.08 -21.81
CA ALA A 743 35.81 19.13 -22.66
C ALA A 743 34.92 18.60 -23.82
N TYR A 744 34.78 17.29 -23.96
CA TYR A 744 33.93 16.71 -25.01
C TYR A 744 32.45 16.83 -24.68
N ASP A 745 31.66 17.16 -25.69
CA ASP A 745 30.20 17.14 -25.57
C ASP A 745 29.70 15.72 -25.26
N ILE A 746 28.92 15.62 -24.20
CA ILE A 746 28.37 14.37 -23.73
C ILE A 746 27.22 13.98 -24.65
N ILE A 747 27.35 12.87 -25.36
CA ILE A 747 26.26 12.32 -26.15
C ILE A 747 25.39 11.49 -25.20
N TRP A 748 24.25 12.05 -24.85
CA TRP A 748 23.24 11.34 -24.04
C TRP A 748 22.50 10.35 -24.93
N ASN A 749 22.69 9.03 -24.71
CA ASN A 749 21.93 8.02 -25.44
C ASN A 749 20.46 8.12 -25.07
N ASN A 750 19.63 8.49 -26.04
CA ASN A 750 18.18 8.29 -25.93
C ASN A 750 17.91 6.77 -25.95
N ASP A 751 17.35 6.22 -24.86
CA ASP A 751 17.03 4.79 -24.67
C ASP A 751 15.90 4.29 -25.61
N HIS A 752 15.82 4.72 -26.85
CA HIS A 752 14.78 4.28 -27.79
C HIS A 752 15.24 3.26 -28.83
N ASP A 753 16.55 2.86 -28.85
CA ASP A 753 17.04 1.93 -29.91
C ASP A 753 17.77 0.67 -29.40
N SER A 754 17.73 0.32 -28.10
CA SER A 754 18.49 -0.82 -27.57
C SER A 754 17.67 -2.03 -27.10
N ASP A 755 16.36 -2.08 -27.35
CA ASP A 755 15.55 -3.27 -26.97
C ASP A 755 15.58 -4.42 -28.02
N LYS A 756 16.55 -4.38 -28.93
CA LYS A 756 16.66 -5.43 -29.98
C LYS A 756 17.91 -6.32 -29.93
N ASN A 757 18.79 -6.19 -28.98
CA ASN A 757 19.94 -7.11 -28.91
C ASN A 757 20.51 -7.22 -27.49
N ILE A 758 19.84 -7.88 -26.56
CA ILE A 758 20.48 -8.61 -25.45
C ILE A 758 19.48 -9.70 -25.04
N ILE A 759 19.62 -10.89 -25.58
CA ILE A 759 19.35 -12.17 -24.93
C ILE A 759 20.69 -12.87 -24.82
#